data_132185b51ef91a7ddb5de9c6a905e9a9
#
_entry.id   132185b51ef91a7ddb5de9c6a905e9a9
#
_cell.length_a   1.000
_cell.length_b   1.000
_cell.length_c   1.000
_cell.angle_alpha   90.00
_cell.angle_beta   90.00
_cell.angle_gamma   90.00
#
_symmetry.space_group_name_H-M   'P 1'
#
loop_
_entity.id
_entity.type
_entity.pdbx_description
1 polymer ?
#
loop_
_entity_poly.entity_id
_entity_poly.type
_entity_poly.pdbx_seq_one_letter_code
_entity_poly.pdbx_strand_id
1 'polypeptide(L)'
;MFKLSEAFISQFKGKQPAWGFNDLSYVVYKRSYARQKEDGSQEEFWETCQRVVEGIFNIQLRHCQQMGLPWIGVKAQSSAQKMFERMWAMKFLPPGRGLWLMGTPIVAKIGSAGLNNCGFISTKDINKDFSYPFCWAADMLMLGVGIGFDTKGANKLTPNEPNKDVTTFTVPDSREGWVDAVRVLLDSYATPSQNAVVFDFSLVRGPGLPIKGFGGTSSGPEPLREGLESIRKILDSVVGKPITSVAITDIMNFIGKFVVSGNVRRSAEIAIGESNDLEFIQMKDFNLFKDELIDRRWASNNSVFAKIDDNFEEIVKRIQVNGEPGLIFLENARHYGRMKDGYNDTSSSKYDDIDGFNPCGEQGLKHGELCCLVETFPANHEDAKDYFETLKFAFLYAKTVTLLPTHSPLTNQVMLQNRRIGLSMSGIQQAIKKFSFNEFFSDFCDKGYEIVRHWDRIYSRWLGIPTSIKVTTVKPSGSVSLLAGATPGVHCTHSPFYLRTIRMSALDPLFTKLLNSNYHIESSITDKDKMIAAGFEPQEAGKPIKLDALKNKEVATKVKKYGELGGSVVVYFPVKEQNFTKSKFEISLWEQLCIARELQDKWSDNSVSITVTFKPEEFKDLKSAIEYMASYIKTLSFLPLEDHNYLQAPYQTCSELEHNAYANGLIKLRLGAVKGGKETGSKF
;
A
#
# COMPACT_ATOMS: atom_id res chain seq x y z
N MET A 1 24.39 17.95 12.12
CA MET A 1 23.06 17.66 11.53
C MET A 1 22.90 18.51 10.28
N PHE A 2 22.51 17.91 9.16
CA PHE A 2 22.25 18.61 7.91
C PHE A 2 20.93 19.39 7.97
N LYS A 3 20.91 20.60 7.43
CA LYS A 3 19.72 21.45 7.26
C LYS A 3 19.76 22.12 5.91
N LEU A 4 18.61 22.26 5.27
CA LEU A 4 18.45 23.12 4.10
C LEU A 4 18.64 24.58 4.50
N SER A 5 19.25 25.40 3.63
CA SER A 5 19.47 26.81 3.92
C SER A 5 18.16 27.56 4.08
N GLU A 6 18.08 28.46 5.07
CA GLU A 6 16.88 29.25 5.33
C GLU A 6 16.50 30.14 4.14
N ALA A 7 17.51 30.68 3.43
CA ALA A 7 17.29 31.46 2.21
C ALA A 7 16.59 30.65 1.10
N PHE A 8 16.85 29.34 1.01
CA PHE A 8 16.16 28.48 0.07
C PHE A 8 14.72 28.19 0.53
N ILE A 9 14.54 27.77 1.78
CA ILE A 9 13.21 27.39 2.32
C ILE A 9 12.25 28.56 2.33
N SER A 10 12.73 29.77 2.62
CA SER A 10 11.88 30.99 2.64
C SER A 10 11.13 31.25 1.34
N GLN A 11 11.64 30.76 0.20
CA GLN A 11 10.99 30.89 -1.10
C GLN A 11 9.67 30.10 -1.21
N PHE A 12 9.47 29.07 -0.37
CA PHE A 12 8.33 28.16 -0.39
C PHE A 12 7.34 28.40 0.76
N LYS A 13 7.74 29.12 1.80
CA LYS A 13 6.89 29.43 2.96
C LYS A 13 5.59 30.10 2.52
N GLY A 14 4.45 29.58 2.98
CA GLY A 14 3.12 30.12 2.66
C GLY A 14 2.62 29.85 1.25
N LYS A 15 3.38 29.13 0.43
CA LYS A 15 2.98 28.74 -0.92
C LYS A 15 2.43 27.32 -0.94
N GLN A 16 1.64 27.02 -1.98
CA GLN A 16 1.15 25.67 -2.32
C GLN A 16 1.78 25.21 -3.63
N PRO A 17 2.09 23.92 -3.77
CA PRO A 17 2.53 23.37 -5.05
C PRO A 17 1.39 23.35 -6.07
N ALA A 18 1.69 23.02 -7.31
CA ALA A 18 0.69 22.71 -8.32
C ALA A 18 0.09 21.33 -8.02
N TRP A 19 -0.96 21.29 -7.21
CA TRP A 19 -1.67 20.07 -6.89
C TRP A 19 -2.31 19.45 -8.13
N GLY A 20 -2.11 18.14 -8.34
CA GLY A 20 -2.51 17.45 -9.56
C GLY A 20 -4.02 17.47 -9.82
N PHE A 21 -4.84 17.22 -8.79
CA PHE A 21 -6.30 17.32 -8.84
C PHE A 21 -6.82 18.45 -7.93
N ASN A 22 -6.13 19.59 -7.94
CA ASN A 22 -6.49 20.76 -7.17
C ASN A 22 -6.77 20.44 -5.67
N ASP A 23 -7.92 20.87 -5.17
CA ASP A 23 -8.27 20.73 -3.75
C ASP A 23 -8.41 19.26 -3.31
N LEU A 24 -8.78 18.32 -4.22
CA LEU A 24 -8.79 16.90 -3.93
C LEU A 24 -7.41 16.42 -3.47
N SER A 25 -6.36 16.77 -4.22
CA SER A 25 -4.97 16.41 -3.88
C SER A 25 -4.56 17.02 -2.54
N TYR A 26 -4.92 18.28 -2.30
CA TYR A 26 -4.63 18.95 -1.05
C TYR A 26 -5.34 18.30 0.16
N VAL A 27 -6.61 17.95 0.02
CA VAL A 27 -7.38 17.23 1.05
C VAL A 27 -6.76 15.86 1.34
N VAL A 28 -6.40 15.11 0.29
CA VAL A 28 -5.71 13.81 0.43
C VAL A 28 -4.38 13.97 1.17
N TYR A 29 -3.58 15.00 0.84
CA TYR A 29 -2.34 15.31 1.53
C TYR A 29 -2.57 15.58 3.03
N LYS A 30 -3.49 16.50 3.36
CA LYS A 30 -3.78 16.89 4.76
C LYS A 30 -4.27 15.72 5.60
N ARG A 31 -5.09 14.84 5.04
CA ARG A 31 -5.63 13.68 5.76
C ARG A 31 -4.67 12.53 5.91
N SER A 32 -3.75 12.36 4.96
CA SER A 32 -2.96 11.11 4.88
C SER A 32 -1.48 11.30 5.21
N TYR A 33 -0.91 12.48 4.98
CA TYR A 33 0.54 12.68 4.99
C TYR A 33 1.03 13.87 5.81
N ALA A 34 0.22 14.90 6.01
CA ALA A 34 0.56 16.04 6.85
C ALA A 34 0.64 15.62 8.32
N ARG A 35 1.80 15.81 8.95
CA ARG A 35 1.97 15.49 10.36
C ARG A 35 1.43 16.62 11.24
N GLN A 36 0.99 16.25 12.43
CA GLN A 36 0.66 17.21 13.46
C GLN A 36 1.94 17.76 14.10
N LYS A 37 2.01 19.08 14.25
CA LYS A 37 3.09 19.80 14.91
C LYS A 37 2.79 19.94 16.40
N GLU A 38 3.80 20.36 17.19
CA GLU A 38 3.68 20.55 18.63
C GLU A 38 2.65 21.62 19.01
N ASP A 39 2.46 22.63 18.15
CA ASP A 39 1.44 23.68 18.33
C ASP A 39 0.00 23.22 17.98
N GLY A 40 -0.17 21.94 17.61
CA GLY A 40 -1.45 21.35 17.22
C GLY A 40 -1.85 21.64 15.77
N SER A 41 -1.07 22.40 15.00
CA SER A 41 -1.30 22.58 13.56
C SER A 41 -0.72 21.40 12.76
N GLN A 42 -1.18 21.25 11.51
CA GLN A 42 -0.62 20.28 10.60
C GLN A 42 0.45 20.90 9.69
N GLU A 43 1.44 20.08 9.30
CA GLU A 43 2.43 20.46 8.28
C GLU A 43 1.78 20.99 7.01
N GLU A 44 2.39 22.02 6.42
CA GLU A 44 2.21 22.38 5.02
C GLU A 44 3.16 21.56 4.14
N PHE A 45 2.87 21.47 2.85
CA PHE A 45 3.62 20.55 1.96
C PHE A 45 5.11 20.91 1.87
N TRP A 46 5.46 22.21 1.96
CA TRP A 46 6.86 22.63 2.01
C TRP A 46 7.58 22.12 3.27
N GLU A 47 6.87 22.05 4.43
CA GLU A 47 7.43 21.51 5.68
C GLU A 47 7.66 20.00 5.57
N THR A 48 6.73 19.28 4.94
CA THR A 48 6.91 17.86 4.64
C THR A 48 8.10 17.62 3.71
N CYS A 49 8.22 18.38 2.62
CA CYS A 49 9.38 18.30 1.71
C CYS A 49 10.69 18.58 2.45
N GLN A 50 10.73 19.62 3.28
CA GLN A 50 11.91 19.96 4.09
C GLN A 50 12.27 18.81 5.03
N ARG A 51 11.31 18.30 5.81
CA ARG A 51 11.54 17.21 6.76
C ARG A 51 12.04 15.93 6.06
N VAL A 52 11.46 15.57 4.93
CA VAL A 52 11.84 14.39 4.15
C VAL A 52 13.27 14.55 3.62
N VAL A 53 13.56 15.67 2.97
CA VAL A 53 14.88 15.89 2.35
C VAL A 53 15.96 15.98 3.42
N GLU A 54 15.75 16.76 4.49
CA GLU A 54 16.69 16.83 5.60
C GLU A 54 16.89 15.47 6.26
N GLY A 55 15.83 14.67 6.38
CA GLY A 55 15.90 13.28 6.88
C GLY A 55 16.81 12.40 6.05
N ILE A 56 16.66 12.43 4.72
CA ILE A 56 17.50 11.70 3.76
C ILE A 56 18.96 12.11 3.89
N PHE A 57 19.26 13.40 3.84
CA PHE A 57 20.64 13.86 3.90
C PHE A 57 21.29 13.68 5.28
N ASN A 58 20.50 13.64 6.35
CA ASN A 58 21.01 13.27 7.68
C ASN A 58 21.33 11.76 7.79
N ILE A 59 20.59 10.88 7.14
CA ILE A 59 20.91 9.45 7.06
C ILE A 59 22.25 9.28 6.32
N GLN A 60 22.41 9.93 5.16
CA GLN A 60 23.66 9.88 4.38
C GLN A 60 24.85 10.42 5.18
N LEU A 61 24.69 11.58 5.85
CA LEU A 61 25.75 12.19 6.68
C LEU A 61 26.19 11.23 7.77
N ARG A 62 25.26 10.65 8.51
CA ARG A 62 25.59 9.67 9.57
C ARG A 62 26.30 8.44 9.00
N HIS A 63 25.80 7.90 7.88
CA HIS A 63 26.44 6.77 7.21
C HIS A 63 27.88 7.11 6.78
N CYS A 64 28.11 8.24 6.13
CA CYS A 64 29.44 8.69 5.75
C CYS A 64 30.38 8.83 6.97
N GLN A 65 29.88 9.39 8.07
CA GLN A 65 30.66 9.52 9.33
C GLN A 65 31.01 8.14 9.91
N GLN A 66 30.08 7.21 9.93
CA GLN A 66 30.30 5.86 10.46
C GLN A 66 31.30 5.05 9.62
N MET A 67 31.25 5.23 8.31
CA MET A 67 32.07 4.49 7.35
C MET A 67 33.39 5.21 7.01
N GLY A 68 33.65 6.39 7.56
CA GLY A 68 34.84 7.20 7.21
C GLY A 68 34.83 7.71 5.77
N LEU A 69 33.66 7.89 5.17
CA LEU A 69 33.50 8.36 3.81
C LEU A 69 33.47 9.89 3.72
N PRO A 70 33.94 10.50 2.60
CA PRO A 70 33.97 11.94 2.46
C PRO A 70 32.53 12.52 2.38
N TRP A 71 32.34 13.66 3.07
CA TRP A 71 31.10 14.45 3.02
C TRP A 71 31.44 15.89 2.61
N ILE A 72 30.82 16.36 1.50
CA ILE A 72 31.04 17.70 0.96
C ILE A 72 29.74 18.49 1.13
N GLY A 73 29.67 19.35 2.16
CA GLY A 73 28.47 20.09 2.55
C GLY A 73 27.84 20.93 1.42
N VAL A 74 28.65 21.61 0.60
CA VAL A 74 28.14 22.43 -0.52
C VAL A 74 27.45 21.54 -1.59
N LYS A 75 28.02 20.40 -1.93
CA LYS A 75 27.39 19.44 -2.86
C LYS A 75 26.11 18.85 -2.25
N ALA A 76 26.11 18.56 -0.95
CA ALA A 76 24.93 18.07 -0.25
C ALA A 76 23.80 19.13 -0.29
N GLN A 77 24.11 20.41 -0.01
CA GLN A 77 23.13 21.50 -0.14
C GLN A 77 22.51 21.58 -1.53
N SER A 78 23.35 21.62 -2.58
CA SER A 78 22.87 21.69 -3.95
C SER A 78 22.00 20.51 -4.34
N SER A 79 22.39 19.28 -3.96
CA SER A 79 21.60 18.06 -4.23
C SER A 79 20.29 18.04 -3.45
N ALA A 80 20.30 18.49 -2.19
CA ALA A 80 19.12 18.56 -1.34
C ALA A 80 18.09 19.58 -1.88
N GLN A 81 18.55 20.75 -2.32
CA GLN A 81 17.68 21.74 -2.93
C GLN A 81 17.02 21.23 -4.20
N LYS A 82 17.78 20.58 -5.09
CA LYS A 82 17.23 19.95 -6.30
C LYS A 82 16.24 18.82 -5.99
N MET A 83 16.53 17.98 -5.00
CA MET A 83 15.58 16.95 -4.54
C MET A 83 14.27 17.58 -4.06
N PHE A 84 14.35 18.65 -3.26
CA PHE A 84 13.18 19.39 -2.77
C PHE A 84 12.37 19.96 -3.95
N GLU A 85 13.03 20.65 -4.90
CA GLU A 85 12.37 21.23 -6.07
C GLU A 85 11.63 20.18 -6.91
N ARG A 86 12.21 18.98 -7.10
CA ARG A 86 11.57 17.89 -7.83
C ARG A 86 10.34 17.33 -7.10
N MET A 87 10.42 17.21 -5.78
CA MET A 87 9.26 16.82 -4.94
C MET A 87 8.18 17.90 -4.98
N TRP A 88 8.57 19.17 -4.80
CA TRP A 88 7.66 20.31 -4.84
C TRP A 88 6.91 20.42 -6.17
N ALA A 89 7.58 20.15 -7.27
CA ALA A 89 7.03 20.15 -8.63
C ALA A 89 6.20 18.89 -8.95
N MET A 90 5.94 18.01 -8.00
CA MET A 90 5.21 16.75 -8.19
C MET A 90 5.80 15.87 -9.30
N LYS A 91 7.12 15.87 -9.46
CA LYS A 91 7.83 15.04 -10.46
C LYS A 91 8.20 13.67 -9.92
N PHE A 92 8.47 13.58 -8.63
CA PHE A 92 8.53 12.33 -7.85
C PHE A 92 8.12 12.58 -6.41
N LEU A 93 7.68 11.52 -5.75
CA LEU A 93 7.38 11.55 -4.31
C LEU A 93 7.89 10.26 -3.64
N PRO A 94 8.30 10.34 -2.38
CA PRO A 94 8.41 9.15 -1.53
C PRO A 94 7.09 8.37 -1.51
N PRO A 95 7.10 7.08 -1.21
CA PRO A 95 5.87 6.36 -0.91
C PRO A 95 5.18 7.01 0.30
N GLY A 96 3.88 6.75 0.48
CA GLY A 96 3.09 7.40 1.54
C GLY A 96 3.74 7.34 2.92
N ARG A 97 4.40 6.23 3.25
CA ARG A 97 5.16 6.09 4.49
C ARG A 97 6.39 6.98 4.56
N GLY A 98 7.07 7.14 3.45
CA GLY A 98 8.21 8.07 3.36
C GLY A 98 7.77 9.51 3.57
N LEU A 99 6.65 9.94 2.96
CA LEU A 99 6.08 11.26 3.20
C LEU A 99 5.70 11.46 4.68
N TRP A 100 5.17 10.42 5.33
CA TRP A 100 4.69 10.52 6.70
C TRP A 100 5.78 10.39 7.76
N LEU A 101 6.75 9.47 7.60
CA LEU A 101 7.69 9.10 8.66
C LEU A 101 9.14 9.56 8.43
N MET A 102 9.59 9.82 7.19
CA MET A 102 10.96 10.23 6.94
C MET A 102 11.29 11.51 7.73
N GLY A 103 12.46 11.50 8.39
CA GLY A 103 12.93 12.61 9.20
C GLY A 103 12.33 12.70 10.62
N THR A 104 11.53 11.69 11.03
CA THR A 104 10.94 11.64 12.39
C THR A 104 11.75 10.77 13.35
N PRO A 105 11.61 10.97 14.68
CA PRO A 105 12.26 10.11 15.69
C PRO A 105 11.89 8.63 15.60
N ILE A 106 10.71 8.30 15.05
CA ILE A 106 10.26 6.90 14.88
C ILE A 106 11.22 6.13 13.98
N VAL A 107 11.68 6.75 12.90
CA VAL A 107 12.65 6.12 11.97
C VAL A 107 13.96 5.79 12.67
N ALA A 108 14.37 6.60 13.66
CA ALA A 108 15.55 6.28 14.46
C ALA A 108 15.34 5.04 15.36
N LYS A 109 14.09 4.76 15.78
CA LYS A 109 13.76 3.63 16.65
C LYS A 109 13.55 2.31 15.90
N ILE A 110 12.79 2.34 14.80
CA ILE A 110 12.39 1.12 14.06
C ILE A 110 13.11 0.95 12.72
N GLY A 111 13.97 1.89 12.36
CA GLY A 111 14.76 1.86 11.13
C GLY A 111 13.90 1.92 9.87
N SER A 112 14.37 1.24 8.81
CA SER A 112 13.69 1.22 7.51
C SER A 112 12.35 0.46 7.53
N ALA A 113 12.04 -0.35 8.55
CA ALA A 113 10.75 -1.03 8.67
C ALA A 113 9.57 -0.04 8.67
N GLY A 114 9.75 1.17 9.24
CA GLY A 114 8.73 2.22 9.18
C GLY A 114 8.58 2.91 7.82
N LEU A 115 9.58 2.81 6.95
CA LEU A 115 9.63 3.49 5.65
C LEU A 115 9.22 2.57 4.49
N ASN A 116 9.30 1.24 4.69
CA ASN A 116 8.96 0.24 3.69
C ASN A 116 7.46 -0.08 3.76
N ASN A 117 6.82 -0.20 2.60
CA ASN A 117 5.37 -0.37 2.53
C ASN A 117 4.94 -1.82 2.71
N CYS A 118 5.72 -2.77 2.22
CA CYS A 118 5.35 -4.18 2.14
C CYS A 118 6.56 -5.08 2.43
N GLY A 119 6.28 -6.36 2.66
CA GLY A 119 7.29 -7.41 2.86
C GLY A 119 6.76 -8.78 2.48
N PHE A 120 7.61 -9.80 2.60
CA PHE A 120 7.25 -11.19 2.35
C PHE A 120 7.86 -12.11 3.39
N ILE A 121 7.09 -13.11 3.82
CA ILE A 121 7.55 -14.19 4.72
C ILE A 121 7.13 -15.54 4.17
N SER A 122 8.07 -16.49 4.06
CA SER A 122 7.77 -17.86 3.65
C SER A 122 7.43 -18.73 4.85
N THR A 123 6.45 -19.61 4.68
CA THR A 123 6.07 -20.63 5.67
C THR A 123 6.85 -21.95 5.49
N LYS A 124 7.78 -22.01 4.54
CA LYS A 124 8.47 -23.25 4.13
C LYS A 124 9.16 -24.03 5.27
N ASP A 125 9.53 -23.36 6.34
CA ASP A 125 10.28 -23.92 7.47
C ASP A 125 9.46 -24.00 8.78
N ILE A 126 8.13 -24.01 8.72
CA ILE A 126 7.26 -24.08 9.92
C ILE A 126 7.44 -25.35 10.75
N ASN A 127 8.03 -26.41 10.17
CA ASN A 127 8.41 -27.61 10.90
C ASN A 127 9.64 -27.42 11.81
N LYS A 128 10.41 -26.36 11.61
CA LYS A 128 11.56 -25.99 12.45
C LYS A 128 11.19 -24.97 13.52
N ASP A 129 10.36 -23.99 13.16
CA ASP A 129 9.82 -22.97 14.05
C ASP A 129 8.42 -22.61 13.56
N PHE A 130 7.40 -23.18 14.22
CA PHE A 130 6.02 -23.06 13.79
C PHE A 130 5.51 -21.62 13.85
N SER A 131 5.78 -20.96 14.94
CA SER A 131 5.22 -19.62 15.19
C SER A 131 5.94 -18.49 14.43
N TYR A 132 7.19 -18.71 14.02
CA TYR A 132 8.06 -17.65 13.51
C TYR A 132 7.44 -16.83 12.34
N PRO A 133 6.97 -17.44 11.23
CA PRO A 133 6.44 -16.67 10.11
C PRO A 133 5.17 -15.87 10.49
N PHE A 134 4.33 -16.40 11.35
CA PHE A 134 3.12 -15.74 11.83
C PHE A 134 3.45 -14.58 12.77
N CYS A 135 4.43 -14.75 13.64
CA CYS A 135 4.92 -13.70 14.53
C CYS A 135 5.58 -12.56 13.77
N TRP A 136 6.42 -12.89 12.78
CA TRP A 136 7.02 -11.88 11.91
C TRP A 136 5.97 -11.10 11.13
N ALA A 137 4.95 -11.79 10.60
CA ALA A 137 3.83 -11.15 9.91
C ALA A 137 3.06 -10.21 10.84
N ALA A 138 2.69 -10.67 12.04
CA ALA A 138 2.00 -9.87 13.06
C ALA A 138 2.80 -8.62 13.43
N ASP A 139 4.10 -8.75 13.65
CA ASP A 139 5.01 -7.66 13.98
C ASP A 139 5.07 -6.59 12.89
N MET A 140 5.28 -7.01 11.65
CA MET A 140 5.36 -6.10 10.50
C MET A 140 4.01 -5.46 10.16
N LEU A 141 2.91 -6.23 10.21
CA LEU A 141 1.55 -5.68 10.02
C LEU A 141 1.22 -4.61 11.07
N MET A 142 1.63 -4.81 12.33
CA MET A 142 1.46 -3.79 13.38
C MET A 142 2.32 -2.54 13.16
N LEU A 143 3.39 -2.61 12.40
CA LEU A 143 4.12 -1.45 11.88
C LEU A 143 3.45 -0.88 10.63
N GLY A 144 2.39 -1.54 10.12
CA GLY A 144 1.61 -1.18 8.94
C GLY A 144 2.30 -1.55 7.62
N VAL A 145 3.21 -2.49 7.65
CA VAL A 145 3.81 -3.13 6.46
C VAL A 145 2.81 -4.15 5.94
N GLY A 146 2.44 -4.10 4.66
CA GLY A 146 1.62 -5.14 4.03
C GLY A 146 2.45 -6.42 3.82
N ILE A 147 1.86 -7.60 4.03
CA ILE A 147 2.60 -8.86 4.04
C ILE A 147 2.13 -9.81 2.95
N GLY A 148 3.09 -10.26 2.11
CA GLY A 148 2.93 -11.46 1.31
C GLY A 148 3.42 -12.69 2.09
N PHE A 149 2.74 -13.81 1.94
CA PHE A 149 3.15 -15.08 2.50
C PHE A 149 2.80 -16.24 1.55
N ASP A 150 3.55 -17.31 1.65
CA ASP A 150 3.25 -18.54 0.91
C ASP A 150 2.60 -19.60 1.81
N THR A 151 2.10 -20.65 1.19
CA THR A 151 1.55 -21.83 1.87
C THR A 151 2.48 -23.04 1.76
N LYS A 152 3.78 -22.83 1.49
CA LYS A 152 4.78 -23.92 1.34
C LYS A 152 5.00 -24.74 2.61
N GLY A 153 4.48 -24.28 3.74
CA GLY A 153 4.42 -25.01 4.99
C GLY A 153 3.33 -26.08 5.05
N ALA A 154 2.40 -26.11 4.10
CA ALA A 154 1.36 -27.14 4.06
C ALA A 154 1.97 -28.55 4.06
N ASN A 155 1.36 -29.45 4.85
CA ASN A 155 1.78 -30.82 5.07
C ASN A 155 3.15 -31.01 5.76
N LYS A 156 3.79 -29.94 6.26
CA LYS A 156 5.11 -30.03 6.94
C LYS A 156 5.04 -30.10 8.46
N LEU A 157 3.90 -29.81 9.03
CA LEU A 157 3.66 -29.87 10.47
C LEU A 157 2.32 -30.53 10.74
N THR A 158 2.27 -31.36 11.78
CA THR A 158 1.03 -31.89 12.34
C THR A 158 0.87 -31.29 13.73
N PRO A 159 -0.12 -30.36 13.93
CA PRO A 159 -0.36 -29.79 15.24
C PRO A 159 -0.76 -30.85 16.27
N ASN A 160 -0.26 -30.70 17.48
CA ASN A 160 -0.55 -31.58 18.62
C ASN A 160 -1.58 -30.92 19.53
N GLU A 161 -2.43 -31.73 20.15
CA GLU A 161 -3.33 -31.24 21.20
C GLU A 161 -2.49 -30.81 22.43
N PRO A 162 -2.66 -29.57 22.94
CA PRO A 162 -1.97 -29.15 24.16
C PRO A 162 -2.42 -29.99 25.37
N ASN A 163 -1.57 -30.11 26.38
CA ASN A 163 -1.89 -30.80 27.63
C ASN A 163 -3.08 -30.12 28.34
N LYS A 164 -3.70 -30.85 29.24
CA LYS A 164 -4.79 -30.35 30.13
C LYS A 164 -4.29 -29.35 31.18
N ASP A 165 -2.99 -29.35 31.47
CA ASP A 165 -2.39 -28.34 32.35
C ASP A 165 -2.39 -26.98 31.65
N VAL A 166 -2.72 -25.93 32.41
CA VAL A 166 -2.93 -24.61 31.89
C VAL A 166 -1.79 -23.67 32.33
N THR A 167 -1.22 -22.96 31.37
CA THR A 167 -0.29 -21.85 31.62
C THR A 167 -1.00 -20.53 31.33
N THR A 168 -0.98 -19.60 32.28
CA THR A 168 -1.53 -18.27 32.08
C THR A 168 -0.44 -17.35 31.48
N PHE A 169 -0.74 -16.71 30.36
CA PHE A 169 0.10 -15.69 29.74
C PHE A 169 -0.55 -14.32 29.88
N THR A 170 0.04 -13.45 30.72
CA THR A 170 -0.41 -12.06 30.85
C THR A 170 0.16 -11.24 29.70
N VAL A 171 -0.72 -10.71 28.83
CA VAL A 171 -0.35 -9.99 27.61
C VAL A 171 0.15 -8.59 27.96
N PRO A 172 1.43 -8.25 27.69
CA PRO A 172 1.93 -6.89 27.88
C PRO A 172 1.24 -5.89 26.95
N ASP A 173 1.09 -4.63 27.42
CA ASP A 173 0.52 -3.54 26.62
C ASP A 173 1.54 -2.96 25.64
N SER A 174 1.99 -3.78 24.70
CA SER A 174 3.00 -3.45 23.71
C SER A 174 2.81 -4.25 22.42
N ARG A 175 3.40 -3.77 21.33
CA ARG A 175 3.44 -4.51 20.06
C ARG A 175 4.09 -5.89 20.23
N GLU A 176 5.22 -5.91 20.93
CA GLU A 176 5.97 -7.11 21.25
C GLU A 176 5.11 -8.11 22.05
N GLY A 177 4.34 -7.61 23.05
CA GLY A 177 3.45 -8.44 23.85
C GLY A 177 2.33 -9.10 23.05
N TRP A 178 1.81 -8.43 22.04
CA TRP A 178 0.82 -9.01 21.11
C TRP A 178 1.44 -10.09 20.22
N VAL A 179 2.67 -9.87 19.74
CA VAL A 179 3.43 -10.89 18.98
C VAL A 179 3.72 -12.10 19.83
N ASP A 180 4.12 -11.91 21.10
CA ASP A 180 4.40 -12.99 22.02
C ASP A 180 3.13 -13.79 22.35
N ALA A 181 1.95 -13.16 22.43
CA ALA A 181 0.68 -13.87 22.60
C ALA A 181 0.38 -14.81 21.43
N VAL A 182 0.63 -14.37 20.18
CA VAL A 182 0.54 -15.23 18.99
C VAL A 182 1.55 -16.37 19.06
N ARG A 183 2.79 -16.08 19.45
CA ARG A 183 3.87 -17.08 19.60
C ARG A 183 3.48 -18.17 20.58
N VAL A 184 3.12 -17.80 21.80
CA VAL A 184 2.78 -18.74 22.87
C VAL A 184 1.60 -19.63 22.50
N LEU A 185 0.58 -19.08 21.81
CA LEU A 185 -0.55 -19.87 21.31
C LEU A 185 -0.07 -20.91 20.29
N LEU A 186 0.65 -20.50 19.25
CA LEU A 186 1.07 -21.41 18.17
C LEU A 186 2.04 -22.47 18.70
N ASP A 187 3.01 -22.08 19.54
CA ASP A 187 3.99 -23.00 20.11
C ASP A 187 3.35 -24.04 21.01
N SER A 188 2.21 -23.76 21.65
CA SER A 188 1.46 -24.73 22.45
C SER A 188 0.92 -25.92 21.63
N TYR A 189 0.81 -25.76 20.29
CA TYR A 189 0.42 -26.82 19.34
C TYR A 189 1.60 -27.40 18.56
N ALA A 190 2.82 -26.84 18.71
CA ALA A 190 3.96 -27.21 17.87
C ALA A 190 4.57 -28.55 18.27
N THR A 191 4.61 -28.85 19.56
CA THR A 191 5.24 -30.06 20.11
C THR A 191 4.33 -30.76 21.10
N PRO A 192 4.40 -32.11 21.22
CA PRO A 192 3.69 -32.84 22.26
C PRO A 192 4.10 -32.34 23.65
N SER A 193 3.16 -32.42 24.59
CA SER A 193 3.39 -32.12 26.02
C SER A 193 3.54 -30.62 26.36
N GLN A 194 3.16 -29.71 25.47
CA GLN A 194 2.99 -28.30 25.83
C GLN A 194 1.67 -28.06 26.56
N ASN A 195 1.69 -27.18 27.54
CA ASN A 195 0.48 -26.82 28.29
C ASN A 195 -0.48 -26.00 27.44
N ALA A 196 -1.75 -26.14 27.66
CA ALA A 196 -2.76 -25.22 27.11
C ALA A 196 -2.52 -23.81 27.67
N VAL A 197 -2.76 -22.78 26.83
CA VAL A 197 -2.51 -21.39 27.20
C VAL A 197 -3.82 -20.66 27.41
N VAL A 198 -3.94 -19.96 28.55
CA VAL A 198 -5.01 -18.98 28.82
C VAL A 198 -4.40 -17.59 28.85
N PHE A 199 -5.07 -16.62 28.24
CA PHE A 199 -4.59 -15.26 28.14
C PHE A 199 -5.24 -14.34 29.16
N ASP A 200 -4.41 -13.60 29.89
CA ASP A 200 -4.83 -12.50 30.74
C ASP A 200 -4.52 -11.16 30.05
N PHE A 201 -5.54 -10.38 29.76
CA PHE A 201 -5.46 -9.10 29.06
C PHE A 201 -5.52 -7.88 30.00
N SER A 202 -5.40 -8.09 31.30
CA SER A 202 -5.57 -7.04 32.32
C SER A 202 -4.60 -5.85 32.14
N LEU A 203 -3.44 -6.08 31.56
CA LEU A 203 -2.45 -5.02 31.30
C LEU A 203 -2.74 -4.23 30.00
N VAL A 204 -3.53 -4.76 29.07
CA VAL A 204 -3.78 -4.11 27.78
C VAL A 204 -4.69 -2.90 27.96
N ARG A 205 -4.24 -1.74 27.47
CA ARG A 205 -5.01 -0.49 27.57
C ARG A 205 -6.37 -0.58 26.89
N GLY A 206 -7.33 0.14 27.44
CA GLY A 206 -8.69 0.21 26.90
C GLY A 206 -8.78 0.87 25.52
N PRO A 207 -9.91 0.71 24.82
CA PRO A 207 -10.15 1.30 23.52
C PRO A 207 -10.16 2.84 23.59
N GLY A 208 -9.71 3.50 22.53
CA GLY A 208 -9.67 4.96 22.41
C GLY A 208 -8.49 5.65 23.09
N LEU A 209 -7.68 4.94 23.89
CA LEU A 209 -6.49 5.53 24.51
C LEU A 209 -5.36 5.72 23.49
N PRO A 210 -4.57 6.81 23.58
CA PRO A 210 -3.55 7.12 22.58
C PRO A 210 -2.39 6.10 22.60
N ILE A 211 -1.91 5.74 21.38
CA ILE A 211 -0.70 4.94 21.21
C ILE A 211 0.48 5.91 21.12
N LYS A 212 1.31 5.93 22.18
CA LYS A 212 2.48 6.81 22.26
C LYS A 212 3.54 6.39 21.21
N GLY A 213 4.07 7.37 20.48
CA GLY A 213 5.20 7.20 19.57
C GLY A 213 4.81 6.90 18.13
N PHE A 214 3.90 5.97 17.85
CA PHE A 214 3.47 5.66 16.48
C PHE A 214 2.31 6.54 16.02
N GLY A 215 1.46 6.95 16.95
CA GLY A 215 0.23 7.72 16.69
C GLY A 215 -1.01 6.81 16.60
N GLY A 216 -2.19 7.43 16.69
CA GLY A 216 -3.46 6.74 16.69
C GLY A 216 -3.93 6.31 18.07
N THR A 217 -5.03 5.55 18.12
CA THR A 217 -5.69 5.10 19.35
C THR A 217 -5.77 3.58 19.43
N SER A 218 -5.75 3.05 20.65
CA SER A 218 -5.90 1.62 20.92
C SER A 218 -7.29 1.12 20.54
N SER A 219 -7.35 -0.11 20.04
CA SER A 219 -8.60 -0.87 19.88
C SER A 219 -9.09 -1.54 21.16
N GLY A 220 -8.27 -1.54 22.21
CA GLY A 220 -8.50 -2.36 23.38
C GLY A 220 -8.08 -3.83 23.17
N PRO A 221 -8.30 -4.70 24.17
CA PRO A 221 -7.88 -6.11 24.12
C PRO A 221 -8.78 -7.01 23.26
N GLU A 222 -10.04 -6.65 23.02
CA GLU A 222 -11.04 -7.55 22.41
C GLU A 222 -10.65 -8.07 21.01
N PRO A 223 -10.13 -7.24 20.08
CA PRO A 223 -9.74 -7.77 18.77
C PRO A 223 -8.64 -8.84 18.84
N LEU A 224 -7.68 -8.68 19.75
CA LEU A 224 -6.64 -9.69 19.96
C LEU A 224 -7.23 -10.95 20.61
N ARG A 225 -8.10 -10.81 21.62
CA ARG A 225 -8.79 -11.92 22.28
C ARG A 225 -9.55 -12.77 21.27
N GLU A 226 -10.43 -12.13 20.49
CA GLU A 226 -11.22 -12.80 19.45
C GLU A 226 -10.34 -13.44 18.37
N GLY A 227 -9.25 -12.77 17.98
CA GLY A 227 -8.29 -13.29 17.00
C GLY A 227 -7.57 -14.55 17.50
N LEU A 228 -7.06 -14.54 18.72
CA LEU A 228 -6.39 -15.70 19.33
C LEU A 228 -7.34 -16.89 19.51
N GLU A 229 -8.59 -16.64 19.94
CA GLU A 229 -9.62 -17.68 20.03
C GLU A 229 -9.97 -18.27 18.66
N SER A 230 -10.04 -17.44 17.62
CA SER A 230 -10.32 -17.89 16.26
C SER A 230 -9.15 -18.72 15.69
N ILE A 231 -7.90 -18.32 15.94
CA ILE A 231 -6.71 -19.10 15.58
C ILE A 231 -6.72 -20.44 16.33
N ARG A 232 -7.05 -20.46 17.62
CA ARG A 232 -7.19 -21.69 18.39
C ARG A 232 -8.18 -22.68 17.75
N LYS A 233 -9.36 -22.21 17.34
CA LYS A 233 -10.36 -23.04 16.67
C LYS A 233 -9.85 -23.65 15.37
N ILE A 234 -9.04 -22.91 14.58
CA ILE A 234 -8.40 -23.46 13.39
C ILE A 234 -7.41 -24.56 13.77
N LEU A 235 -6.56 -24.31 14.78
CA LEU A 235 -5.57 -25.29 15.24
C LEU A 235 -6.24 -26.55 15.77
N ASP A 236 -7.29 -26.43 16.60
CA ASP A 236 -8.07 -27.55 17.12
C ASP A 236 -8.66 -28.42 15.99
N SER A 237 -9.12 -27.80 14.90
CA SER A 237 -9.70 -28.50 13.75
C SER A 237 -8.70 -29.35 12.97
N VAL A 238 -7.40 -29.06 13.08
CA VAL A 238 -6.31 -29.75 12.37
C VAL A 238 -5.39 -30.55 13.31
N VAL A 239 -5.71 -30.65 14.61
CA VAL A 239 -4.95 -31.50 15.54
C VAL A 239 -4.86 -32.94 15.02
N GLY A 240 -3.66 -33.53 15.06
CA GLY A 240 -3.39 -34.88 14.59
C GLY A 240 -3.44 -35.08 13.06
N LYS A 241 -3.62 -34.00 12.29
CA LYS A 241 -3.59 -34.01 10.82
C LYS A 241 -2.52 -33.04 10.32
N PRO A 242 -1.93 -33.29 9.14
CA PRO A 242 -1.04 -32.30 8.54
C PRO A 242 -1.76 -30.96 8.32
N ILE A 243 -1.09 -29.88 8.68
CA ILE A 243 -1.64 -28.51 8.48
C ILE A 243 -1.84 -28.25 6.97
N THR A 244 -2.99 -27.68 6.59
CA THR A 244 -3.33 -27.41 5.20
C THR A 244 -2.93 -26.00 4.78
N SER A 245 -2.86 -25.74 3.48
CA SER A 245 -2.69 -24.39 2.91
C SER A 245 -3.80 -23.44 3.33
N VAL A 246 -5.02 -23.93 3.43
CA VAL A 246 -6.20 -23.18 3.89
C VAL A 246 -6.04 -22.80 5.37
N ALA A 247 -5.62 -23.73 6.24
CA ALA A 247 -5.41 -23.43 7.66
C ALA A 247 -4.30 -22.37 7.86
N ILE A 248 -3.18 -22.47 7.14
CA ILE A 248 -2.11 -21.46 7.16
C ILE A 248 -2.66 -20.09 6.76
N THR A 249 -3.44 -20.04 5.68
CA THR A 249 -4.03 -18.78 5.17
C THR A 249 -5.02 -18.21 6.17
N ASP A 250 -5.91 -19.04 6.73
CA ASP A 250 -6.91 -18.60 7.72
C ASP A 250 -6.26 -18.04 9.00
N ILE A 251 -5.15 -18.64 9.48
CA ILE A 251 -4.39 -18.12 10.64
C ILE A 251 -3.80 -16.72 10.30
N MET A 252 -3.17 -16.55 9.14
CA MET A 252 -2.65 -15.26 8.70
C MET A 252 -3.76 -14.21 8.59
N ASN A 253 -4.90 -14.58 7.99
CA ASN A 253 -6.03 -13.67 7.83
C ASN A 253 -6.63 -13.22 9.17
N PHE A 254 -6.65 -14.08 10.21
CA PHE A 254 -7.05 -13.65 11.55
C PHE A 254 -6.03 -12.68 12.16
N ILE A 255 -4.73 -12.89 11.92
CA ILE A 255 -3.69 -11.92 12.33
C ILE A 255 -3.94 -10.57 11.64
N GLY A 256 -4.16 -10.55 10.34
CA GLY A 256 -4.53 -9.35 9.61
C GLY A 256 -5.78 -8.67 10.17
N LYS A 257 -6.83 -9.45 10.46
CA LYS A 257 -8.10 -8.97 11.00
C LYS A 257 -7.94 -8.25 12.34
N PHE A 258 -7.23 -8.82 13.32
CA PHE A 258 -7.09 -8.16 14.61
C PHE A 258 -6.16 -6.93 14.55
N VAL A 259 -5.16 -6.93 13.68
CA VAL A 259 -4.29 -5.77 13.48
C VAL A 259 -5.05 -4.56 12.91
N VAL A 260 -6.02 -4.79 11.99
CA VAL A 260 -6.84 -3.73 11.38
C VAL A 260 -7.87 -3.15 12.32
N SER A 261 -8.38 -3.93 13.26
CA SER A 261 -9.53 -3.59 14.11
C SER A 261 -9.36 -2.27 14.88
N GLY A 262 -8.12 -1.85 15.15
CA GLY A 262 -7.81 -0.58 15.82
C GLY A 262 -7.96 0.66 14.96
N ASN A 263 -8.31 0.57 13.68
CA ASN A 263 -8.38 1.67 12.71
C ASN A 263 -7.09 2.51 12.55
N VAL A 264 -6.02 2.17 13.27
CA VAL A 264 -4.73 2.89 13.27
C VAL A 264 -3.84 2.38 12.15
N ARG A 265 -4.06 1.13 11.73
CA ARG A 265 -3.20 0.41 10.81
C ARG A 265 -4.05 -0.23 9.72
N ARG A 266 -3.47 -0.35 8.53
CA ARG A 266 -4.07 -1.07 7.41
C ARG A 266 -3.34 -2.40 7.33
N SER A 267 -4.07 -3.51 7.35
CA SER A 267 -3.54 -4.78 6.90
C SER A 267 -3.76 -4.87 5.40
N ALA A 268 -2.73 -5.30 4.68
CA ALA A 268 -2.83 -5.77 3.31
C ALA A 268 -2.06 -7.07 3.25
N GLU A 269 -2.71 -8.13 2.83
CA GLU A 269 -2.08 -9.44 2.73
C GLU A 269 -2.25 -10.02 1.33
N ILE A 270 -1.30 -10.84 0.92
CA ILE A 270 -1.46 -11.76 -0.21
C ILE A 270 -1.04 -13.16 0.24
N ALA A 271 -1.94 -14.11 0.05
CA ALA A 271 -1.67 -15.53 0.22
C ALA A 271 -1.25 -16.11 -1.13
N ILE A 272 -0.17 -16.89 -1.18
CA ILE A 272 0.35 -17.49 -2.41
C ILE A 272 0.40 -19.01 -2.23
N GLY A 273 -0.52 -19.71 -2.92
CA GLY A 273 -0.59 -21.17 -2.94
C GLY A 273 0.09 -21.79 -4.16
N GLU A 274 0.02 -23.11 -4.26
CA GLU A 274 0.49 -23.82 -5.44
C GLU A 274 -0.64 -23.92 -6.50
N SER A 275 -0.29 -23.89 -7.79
CA SER A 275 -1.25 -23.91 -8.89
C SER A 275 -2.05 -25.22 -9.00
N ASN A 276 -1.63 -26.29 -8.33
CA ASN A 276 -2.30 -27.58 -8.26
C ASN A 276 -3.03 -27.83 -6.92
N ASP A 277 -3.05 -26.87 -6.01
CA ASP A 277 -3.77 -26.95 -4.75
C ASP A 277 -5.22 -26.49 -4.93
N LEU A 278 -6.13 -27.42 -5.20
CA LEU A 278 -7.54 -27.13 -5.46
C LEU A 278 -8.25 -26.54 -4.24
N GLU A 279 -7.91 -26.96 -3.02
CA GLU A 279 -8.53 -26.40 -1.80
C GLU A 279 -8.17 -24.91 -1.66
N PHE A 280 -6.91 -24.56 -1.90
CA PHE A 280 -6.47 -23.17 -1.91
C PHE A 280 -7.12 -22.35 -3.02
N ILE A 281 -7.17 -22.88 -4.27
CA ILE A 281 -7.78 -22.20 -5.42
C ILE A 281 -9.27 -21.90 -5.18
N GLN A 282 -9.98 -22.80 -4.50
CA GLN A 282 -11.43 -22.70 -4.27
C GLN A 282 -11.80 -21.97 -2.99
N MET A 283 -10.85 -21.75 -2.06
CA MET A 283 -11.16 -21.27 -0.70
C MET A 283 -11.86 -19.91 -0.64
N LYS A 284 -11.84 -19.15 -1.73
CA LYS A 284 -12.53 -17.85 -1.86
C LYS A 284 -13.75 -17.90 -2.80
N ASP A 285 -14.25 -19.07 -3.12
CA ASP A 285 -15.51 -19.21 -3.85
C ASP A 285 -16.67 -18.77 -2.93
N PHE A 286 -17.34 -17.66 -3.30
CA PHE A 286 -18.43 -17.09 -2.52
C PHE A 286 -19.64 -18.04 -2.37
N ASN A 287 -19.85 -18.91 -3.34
CA ASN A 287 -20.96 -19.86 -3.30
C ASN A 287 -20.71 -21.01 -2.31
N LEU A 288 -19.44 -21.35 -2.06
CA LEU A 288 -19.04 -22.45 -1.18
C LEU A 288 -18.67 -21.97 0.23
N PHE A 289 -18.04 -20.79 0.35
CA PHE A 289 -17.38 -20.31 1.59
C PHE A 289 -17.76 -18.88 1.95
N LYS A 290 -19.04 -18.55 1.81
CA LYS A 290 -19.55 -17.19 2.07
C LYS A 290 -19.24 -16.69 3.48
N ASP A 291 -19.42 -17.54 4.49
CA ASP A 291 -19.24 -17.15 5.89
C ASP A 291 -17.76 -16.92 6.22
N GLU A 292 -16.87 -17.77 5.71
CA GLU A 292 -15.43 -17.62 5.86
C GLU A 292 -14.90 -16.37 5.13
N LEU A 293 -15.46 -16.06 3.95
CA LEU A 293 -15.13 -14.84 3.22
C LEU A 293 -15.50 -13.59 4.01
N ILE A 294 -16.72 -13.54 4.56
CA ILE A 294 -17.21 -12.41 5.34
C ILE A 294 -16.43 -12.29 6.66
N ASP A 295 -16.12 -13.42 7.30
CA ASP A 295 -15.43 -13.44 8.59
C ASP A 295 -13.95 -13.04 8.49
N ARG A 296 -13.18 -13.64 7.57
CA ARG A 296 -11.71 -13.52 7.58
C ARG A 296 -11.02 -13.48 6.22
N ARG A 297 -11.47 -14.25 5.20
CA ARG A 297 -10.73 -14.44 3.93
C ARG A 297 -10.72 -13.20 3.03
N TRP A 298 -11.47 -12.17 3.39
CA TRP A 298 -11.37 -10.84 2.80
C TRP A 298 -10.03 -10.14 3.14
N ALA A 299 -9.32 -10.58 4.18
CA ALA A 299 -8.11 -9.93 4.68
C ALA A 299 -6.91 -10.09 3.73
N SER A 300 -6.89 -11.14 2.89
CA SER A 300 -5.86 -11.33 1.86
C SER A 300 -6.43 -11.36 0.46
N ASN A 301 -5.64 -10.89 -0.53
CA ASN A 301 -5.77 -11.34 -1.92
C ASN A 301 -5.12 -12.71 -2.06
N ASN A 302 -5.62 -13.55 -2.98
CA ASN A 302 -5.03 -14.85 -3.21
C ASN A 302 -4.42 -14.93 -4.62
N SER A 303 -3.22 -15.54 -4.70
CA SER A 303 -2.53 -15.84 -5.96
C SER A 303 -1.92 -17.24 -5.90
N VAL A 304 -1.52 -17.79 -7.03
CA VAL A 304 -0.83 -19.07 -7.09
C VAL A 304 0.53 -18.93 -7.79
N PHE A 305 1.51 -19.74 -7.37
CA PHE A 305 2.73 -19.94 -8.12
C PHE A 305 2.40 -20.77 -9.37
N ALA A 306 2.44 -20.10 -10.52
CA ALA A 306 2.11 -20.69 -11.82
C ALA A 306 3.37 -21.02 -12.61
N LYS A 307 3.31 -22.08 -13.39
CA LYS A 307 4.31 -22.45 -14.40
C LYS A 307 3.76 -22.20 -15.80
N ILE A 308 4.65 -22.05 -16.77
CA ILE A 308 4.27 -21.75 -18.16
C ILE A 308 3.41 -22.86 -18.76
N ASP A 309 3.64 -24.11 -18.34
CA ASP A 309 2.97 -25.31 -18.83
C ASP A 309 1.82 -25.81 -17.94
N ASP A 310 1.40 -25.03 -16.95
CA ASP A 310 0.25 -25.38 -16.10
C ASP A 310 -1.06 -25.40 -16.90
N ASN A 311 -2.00 -26.25 -16.47
CA ASN A 311 -3.37 -26.19 -16.95
C ASN A 311 -4.17 -25.13 -16.20
N PHE A 312 -4.50 -24.04 -16.88
CA PHE A 312 -5.18 -22.88 -16.29
C PHE A 312 -6.72 -22.99 -16.25
N GLU A 313 -7.32 -24.11 -16.66
CA GLU A 313 -8.79 -24.20 -16.78
C GLU A 313 -9.55 -23.92 -15.48
N GLU A 314 -9.12 -24.52 -14.36
CA GLU A 314 -9.79 -24.30 -13.07
C GLU A 314 -9.54 -22.88 -12.56
N ILE A 315 -8.34 -22.37 -12.72
CA ILE A 315 -7.98 -20.99 -12.36
C ILE A 315 -8.84 -19.98 -13.13
N VAL A 316 -8.99 -20.16 -14.45
CA VAL A 316 -9.83 -19.28 -15.29
C VAL A 316 -11.28 -19.29 -14.85
N LYS A 317 -11.84 -20.47 -14.49
CA LYS A 317 -13.19 -20.58 -13.94
C LYS A 317 -13.36 -19.76 -12.65
N ARG A 318 -12.36 -19.78 -11.76
CA ARG A 318 -12.41 -19.00 -10.51
C ARG A 318 -12.26 -17.51 -10.77
N ILE A 319 -11.35 -17.11 -11.64
CA ILE A 319 -11.17 -15.71 -12.06
C ILE A 319 -12.50 -15.12 -12.60
N GLN A 320 -13.27 -15.90 -13.34
CA GLN A 320 -14.58 -15.46 -13.83
C GLN A 320 -15.56 -15.11 -12.70
N VAL A 321 -15.46 -15.80 -11.56
CA VAL A 321 -16.40 -15.61 -10.43
C VAL A 321 -16.07 -14.35 -9.64
N ASN A 322 -14.79 -14.13 -9.28
CA ASN A 322 -14.41 -13.06 -8.36
C ASN A 322 -13.05 -12.41 -8.66
N GLY A 323 -12.39 -12.74 -9.77
CA GLY A 323 -11.08 -12.19 -10.14
C GLY A 323 -9.89 -12.87 -9.46
N GLU A 324 -10.10 -13.88 -8.62
CA GLU A 324 -9.03 -14.62 -7.91
C GLU A 324 -9.06 -16.12 -8.22
N PRO A 325 -7.90 -16.80 -8.16
CA PRO A 325 -6.57 -16.30 -7.77
C PRO A 325 -5.85 -15.55 -8.89
N GLY A 326 -4.93 -14.65 -8.50
CA GLY A 326 -3.92 -14.11 -9.42
C GLY A 326 -2.83 -15.14 -9.72
N LEU A 327 -1.94 -14.80 -10.64
CA LEU A 327 -0.87 -15.68 -11.14
C LEU A 327 0.50 -15.05 -10.86
N ILE A 328 1.44 -15.86 -10.37
CA ILE A 328 2.82 -15.48 -10.11
C ILE A 328 3.75 -16.47 -10.82
N PHE A 329 4.45 -16.00 -11.84
CA PHE A 329 5.47 -16.77 -12.57
C PHE A 329 6.82 -16.59 -11.88
N LEU A 330 7.04 -17.33 -10.80
CA LEU A 330 8.18 -17.18 -9.91
C LEU A 330 9.51 -17.38 -10.64
N GLU A 331 9.60 -18.34 -11.54
CA GLU A 331 10.81 -18.64 -12.33
C GLU A 331 11.16 -17.46 -13.25
N ASN A 332 10.18 -16.80 -13.89
CA ASN A 332 10.46 -15.59 -14.65
C ASN A 332 11.03 -14.50 -13.75
N ALA A 333 10.48 -14.35 -12.55
CA ALA A 333 10.95 -13.33 -11.61
C ALA A 333 12.37 -13.60 -11.10
N ARG A 334 12.77 -14.87 -10.98
CA ARG A 334 14.11 -15.30 -10.56
C ARG A 334 15.15 -15.13 -11.65
N HIS A 335 14.80 -15.56 -12.86
CA HIS A 335 15.75 -15.69 -13.96
C HIS A 335 15.87 -14.45 -14.85
N TYR A 336 14.92 -13.49 -14.74
CA TYR A 336 14.97 -12.29 -15.56
C TYR A 336 15.01 -11.01 -14.69
N GLY A 337 15.83 -10.07 -15.14
CA GLY A 337 15.68 -8.66 -14.81
C GLY A 337 14.49 -8.10 -15.59
N ARG A 338 14.71 -7.15 -16.51
CA ARG A 338 13.72 -6.89 -17.58
C ARG A 338 13.68 -8.11 -18.50
N MET A 339 12.52 -8.44 -19.06
CA MET A 339 12.42 -9.65 -19.88
C MET A 339 13.35 -9.61 -21.10
N LYS A 340 13.59 -8.43 -21.69
CA LYS A 340 14.53 -8.24 -22.81
C LYS A 340 16.01 -8.49 -22.49
N ASP A 341 16.39 -8.42 -21.21
CA ASP A 341 17.81 -8.55 -20.79
C ASP A 341 18.34 -9.99 -20.86
N GLY A 342 17.45 -10.96 -21.12
CA GLY A 342 17.78 -12.36 -21.25
C GLY A 342 17.77 -13.16 -19.95
N TYR A 343 17.86 -14.48 -20.11
CA TYR A 343 17.83 -15.44 -19.02
C TYR A 343 19.13 -15.43 -18.22
N ASN A 344 19.01 -15.43 -16.92
CA ASN A 344 20.14 -15.58 -15.97
C ASN A 344 20.03 -16.93 -15.27
N ASP A 345 21.00 -17.79 -15.43
CA ASP A 345 21.06 -19.03 -14.67
C ASP A 345 21.42 -18.79 -13.19
N THR A 346 21.34 -19.83 -12.37
CA THR A 346 21.57 -19.76 -10.92
C THR A 346 22.99 -19.36 -10.54
N SER A 347 23.96 -19.40 -11.46
CA SER A 347 25.34 -18.95 -11.23
C SER A 347 25.54 -17.45 -11.53
N SER A 348 24.58 -16.83 -12.19
CA SER A 348 24.64 -15.40 -12.53
C SER A 348 24.47 -14.53 -11.30
N SER A 349 25.27 -13.47 -11.19
CA SER A 349 25.08 -12.45 -10.16
C SER A 349 23.78 -11.65 -10.29
N LYS A 350 23.06 -11.82 -11.40
CA LYS A 350 21.74 -11.24 -11.66
C LYS A 350 20.57 -12.18 -11.37
N TYR A 351 20.87 -13.46 -11.06
CA TYR A 351 19.86 -14.40 -10.56
C TYR A 351 19.29 -13.92 -9.24
N ASP A 352 17.99 -13.86 -9.13
CA ASP A 352 17.29 -13.31 -7.96
C ASP A 352 16.52 -14.43 -7.25
N ASP A 353 17.12 -14.99 -6.24
CA ASP A 353 16.64 -16.11 -5.44
C ASP A 353 15.45 -15.71 -4.51
N ILE A 354 14.41 -15.13 -5.08
CA ILE A 354 13.20 -14.74 -4.33
C ILE A 354 12.33 -15.93 -3.95
N ASP A 355 11.58 -15.82 -2.87
CA ASP A 355 10.67 -16.85 -2.35
C ASP A 355 9.19 -16.56 -2.71
N GLY A 356 8.82 -15.27 -2.92
CA GLY A 356 7.46 -14.86 -3.23
C GLY A 356 7.35 -13.37 -3.51
N PHE A 357 6.17 -12.79 -3.30
CA PHE A 357 5.86 -11.41 -3.65
C PHE A 357 5.17 -10.65 -2.53
N ASN A 358 5.27 -9.33 -2.55
CA ASN A 358 4.52 -8.43 -1.68
C ASN A 358 3.03 -8.37 -2.10
N PRO A 359 2.13 -7.84 -1.25
CA PRO A 359 0.67 -7.86 -1.49
C PRO A 359 0.21 -7.25 -2.81
N CYS A 360 0.92 -6.25 -3.31
CA CYS A 360 0.57 -5.61 -4.57
C CYS A 360 1.17 -6.31 -5.80
N GLY A 361 2.04 -7.33 -5.62
CA GLY A 361 2.66 -8.08 -6.72
C GLY A 361 3.73 -7.33 -7.52
N GLU A 362 4.17 -6.14 -7.07
CA GLU A 362 5.15 -5.34 -7.82
C GLU A 362 6.60 -5.70 -7.49
N GLN A 363 6.86 -6.36 -6.36
CA GLN A 363 8.21 -6.79 -5.99
C GLN A 363 8.28 -8.24 -5.57
N GLY A 364 9.13 -9.02 -6.24
CA GLY A 364 9.59 -10.30 -5.75
C GLY A 364 10.54 -10.11 -4.59
N LEU A 365 10.36 -10.87 -3.51
CA LEU A 365 11.09 -10.73 -2.25
C LEU A 365 11.55 -12.09 -1.73
N LYS A 366 12.68 -12.10 -1.01
CA LYS A 366 13.13 -13.24 -0.22
C LYS A 366 12.37 -13.33 1.09
N HIS A 367 12.49 -14.48 1.73
CA HIS A 367 12.01 -14.70 3.10
C HIS A 367 12.54 -13.63 4.06
N GLY A 368 11.63 -12.86 4.67
CA GLY A 368 11.92 -11.74 5.58
C GLY A 368 12.32 -10.41 4.91
N GLU A 369 12.29 -10.31 3.58
CA GLU A 369 12.64 -9.07 2.87
C GLU A 369 11.49 -8.07 2.85
N LEU A 370 11.82 -6.77 2.97
CA LEU A 370 10.88 -5.66 2.81
C LEU A 370 11.10 -4.95 1.48
N CYS A 371 10.04 -4.34 0.94
CA CYS A 371 10.10 -3.58 -0.31
C CYS A 371 10.46 -2.12 -0.07
N CYS A 372 11.51 -1.62 -0.73
CA CYS A 372 11.88 -0.22 -0.74
C CYS A 372 11.36 0.44 -2.03
N LEU A 373 10.50 1.43 -1.91
CA LEU A 373 9.81 2.06 -3.04
C LEU A 373 10.07 3.57 -3.12
N VAL A 374 9.95 4.10 -4.34
CA VAL A 374 9.81 5.52 -4.65
C VAL A 374 8.98 5.65 -5.93
N GLU A 375 8.27 6.75 -6.10
CA GLU A 375 7.33 6.91 -7.21
C GLU A 375 7.61 8.17 -8.03
N THR A 376 7.56 8.02 -9.35
CA THR A 376 7.73 9.11 -10.33
C THR A 376 6.47 9.30 -11.16
N PHE A 377 6.32 10.49 -11.74
CA PHE A 377 5.15 10.87 -12.54
C PHE A 377 5.61 11.38 -13.90
N PRO A 378 5.84 10.50 -14.89
CA PRO A 378 6.44 10.88 -16.18
C PRO A 378 5.68 12.00 -16.89
N ALA A 379 4.35 12.01 -16.86
CA ALA A 379 3.53 13.05 -17.50
C ALA A 379 3.77 14.48 -16.95
N ASN A 380 4.35 14.62 -15.74
CA ASN A 380 4.67 15.90 -15.12
C ASN A 380 6.04 16.47 -15.55
N HIS A 381 6.68 15.88 -16.55
CA HIS A 381 7.96 16.32 -17.09
C HIS A 381 7.77 16.95 -18.47
N GLU A 382 8.71 17.82 -18.83
CA GLU A 382 8.70 18.47 -20.15
C GLU A 382 9.13 17.49 -21.25
N ASP A 383 10.18 16.73 -21.00
CA ASP A 383 10.78 15.74 -21.90
C ASP A 383 11.50 14.62 -21.11
N ALA A 384 12.11 13.69 -21.83
CA ALA A 384 12.87 12.60 -21.23
C ALA A 384 14.12 13.09 -20.46
N LYS A 385 14.75 14.20 -20.83
CA LYS A 385 15.95 14.74 -20.13
C LYS A 385 15.55 15.27 -18.76
N ASP A 386 14.44 15.99 -18.69
CA ASP A 386 13.86 16.44 -17.41
C ASP A 386 13.49 15.25 -16.51
N TYR A 387 12.97 14.18 -17.12
CA TYR A 387 12.68 12.93 -16.40
C TYR A 387 13.95 12.25 -15.85
N PHE A 388 15.04 12.22 -16.62
CA PHE A 388 16.31 11.63 -16.18
C PHE A 388 16.91 12.34 -14.97
N GLU A 389 16.78 13.67 -14.90
CA GLU A 389 17.17 14.43 -13.70
C GLU A 389 16.31 14.04 -12.48
N THR A 390 15.04 13.77 -12.68
CA THR A 390 14.17 13.30 -11.60
C THR A 390 14.55 11.90 -11.15
N LEU A 391 14.84 10.98 -12.07
CA LEU A 391 15.27 9.61 -11.75
C LEU A 391 16.49 9.58 -10.83
N LYS A 392 17.44 10.47 -11.04
CA LYS A 392 18.63 10.65 -10.19
C LYS A 392 18.25 10.86 -8.72
N PHE A 393 17.34 11.80 -8.44
CA PHE A 393 16.98 12.17 -7.07
C PHE A 393 15.98 11.21 -6.45
N ALA A 394 15.04 10.69 -7.24
CA ALA A 394 14.12 9.65 -6.80
C ALA A 394 14.89 8.38 -6.38
N PHE A 395 15.87 7.97 -7.18
CA PHE A 395 16.70 6.83 -6.86
C PHE A 395 17.62 7.09 -5.65
N LEU A 396 18.17 8.31 -5.52
CA LEU A 396 18.95 8.70 -4.35
C LEU A 396 18.13 8.59 -3.05
N TYR A 397 16.84 9.00 -3.07
CA TYR A 397 15.93 8.79 -1.94
C TYR A 397 15.88 7.31 -1.54
N ALA A 398 15.50 6.43 -2.48
CA ALA A 398 15.33 5.01 -2.20
C ALA A 398 16.65 4.33 -1.79
N LYS A 399 17.76 4.64 -2.47
CA LYS A 399 19.08 4.11 -2.13
C LYS A 399 19.50 4.48 -0.71
N THR A 400 19.17 5.69 -0.27
CA THR A 400 19.41 6.16 1.11
C THR A 400 18.58 5.38 2.12
N VAL A 401 17.31 5.07 1.83
CA VAL A 401 16.48 4.25 2.71
C VAL A 401 17.11 2.88 2.95
N THR A 402 17.77 2.29 1.95
CA THR A 402 18.45 1.00 2.09
C THR A 402 19.67 1.03 3.02
N LEU A 403 20.17 2.20 3.44
CA LEU A 403 21.24 2.31 4.44
C LEU A 403 20.77 1.99 5.86
N LEU A 404 19.48 2.13 6.12
CA LEU A 404 18.93 1.92 7.46
C LEU A 404 18.63 0.45 7.72
N PRO A 405 19.16 -0.12 8.84
CA PRO A 405 18.72 -1.42 9.30
C PRO A 405 17.26 -1.35 9.82
N THR A 406 16.69 -2.51 10.09
CA THR A 406 15.43 -2.69 10.81
C THR A 406 15.69 -3.26 12.20
N HIS A 407 14.65 -3.42 13.00
CA HIS A 407 14.72 -4.14 14.29
C HIS A 407 14.78 -5.67 14.14
N SER A 408 14.52 -6.22 12.93
CA SER A 408 14.52 -7.67 12.64
C SER A 408 15.87 -8.11 12.09
N PRO A 409 16.61 -9.02 12.77
CA PRO A 409 17.89 -9.55 12.27
C PRO A 409 17.78 -10.25 10.92
N LEU A 410 16.77 -11.11 10.75
CA LEU A 410 16.52 -11.79 9.47
C LEU A 410 16.35 -10.79 8.32
N THR A 411 15.51 -9.79 8.53
CA THR A 411 15.24 -8.75 7.54
C THR A 411 16.51 -7.99 7.19
N ASN A 412 17.35 -7.65 8.18
CA ASN A 412 18.62 -6.96 7.95
C ASN A 412 19.58 -7.79 7.11
N GLN A 413 19.69 -9.10 7.38
CA GLN A 413 20.57 -9.97 6.61
C GLN A 413 20.24 -9.91 5.12
N VAL A 414 18.96 -9.98 4.75
CA VAL A 414 18.54 -9.98 3.36
C VAL A 414 18.62 -8.59 2.74
N MET A 415 18.08 -7.57 3.41
CA MET A 415 17.98 -6.22 2.83
C MET A 415 19.34 -5.55 2.65
N LEU A 416 20.27 -5.71 3.58
CA LEU A 416 21.61 -5.12 3.47
C LEU A 416 22.45 -5.78 2.36
N GLN A 417 22.16 -7.03 2.02
CA GLN A 417 22.78 -7.73 0.90
C GLN A 417 22.15 -7.30 -0.43
N ASN A 418 20.83 -7.38 -0.55
CA ASN A 418 20.11 -7.19 -1.81
C ASN A 418 19.99 -5.72 -2.23
N ARG A 419 19.90 -4.81 -1.27
CA ARG A 419 19.66 -3.38 -1.55
C ARG A 419 18.55 -3.15 -2.57
N ARG A 420 17.55 -4.06 -2.63
CA ARG A 420 16.45 -4.03 -3.59
C ARG A 420 15.69 -2.74 -3.53
N ILE A 421 15.39 -2.17 -4.72
CA ILE A 421 14.63 -0.95 -4.89
C ILE A 421 13.53 -1.19 -5.93
N GLY A 422 12.40 -0.56 -5.75
CA GLY A 422 11.33 -0.45 -6.73
C GLY A 422 11.07 1.03 -7.04
N LEU A 423 11.83 1.60 -7.98
CA LEU A 423 11.50 2.90 -8.54
C LEU A 423 10.33 2.71 -9.49
N SER A 424 9.18 3.24 -9.11
CA SER A 424 7.91 3.08 -9.81
C SER A 424 7.54 4.32 -10.61
N MET A 425 6.59 4.17 -11.51
CA MET A 425 5.94 5.28 -12.22
C MET A 425 4.41 5.12 -12.18
N SER A 426 3.72 6.26 -12.09
CA SER A 426 2.26 6.38 -12.18
C SER A 426 1.86 7.41 -13.23
N GLY A 427 0.62 7.33 -13.71
CA GLY A 427 0.16 8.14 -14.84
C GLY A 427 0.72 7.66 -16.17
N ILE A 428 0.95 6.36 -16.31
CA ILE A 428 1.54 5.76 -17.53
C ILE A 428 0.67 6.04 -18.75
N GLN A 429 -0.65 5.89 -18.64
CA GLN A 429 -1.57 6.18 -19.74
C GLN A 429 -1.52 7.67 -20.14
N GLN A 430 -1.44 8.57 -19.16
CA GLN A 430 -1.29 10.01 -19.39
C GLN A 430 0.04 10.35 -20.06
N ALA A 431 1.14 9.66 -19.70
CA ALA A 431 2.44 9.83 -20.31
C ALA A 431 2.46 9.32 -21.78
N ILE A 432 1.86 8.15 -22.03
CA ILE A 432 1.70 7.62 -23.40
C ILE A 432 0.93 8.62 -24.27
N LYS A 433 -0.11 9.27 -23.74
CA LYS A 433 -0.85 10.30 -24.47
C LYS A 433 0.00 11.52 -24.78
N LYS A 434 0.79 11.97 -23.80
CA LYS A 434 1.60 13.18 -23.91
C LYS A 434 2.77 13.03 -24.87
N PHE A 435 3.48 11.90 -24.79
CA PHE A 435 4.76 11.68 -25.47
C PHE A 435 4.71 10.68 -26.63
N SER A 436 3.58 10.10 -26.96
CA SER A 436 3.40 8.94 -27.82
C SER A 436 3.86 7.61 -27.20
N PHE A 437 3.31 6.50 -27.71
CA PHE A 437 3.68 5.13 -27.26
C PHE A 437 5.17 4.87 -27.47
N ASN A 438 5.68 5.14 -28.67
CA ASN A 438 7.07 4.82 -29.01
C ASN A 438 8.07 5.62 -28.18
N GLU A 439 7.89 6.93 -28.04
CA GLU A 439 8.76 7.78 -27.25
C GLU A 439 8.73 7.40 -25.77
N PHE A 440 7.54 7.13 -25.22
CA PHE A 440 7.42 6.73 -23.81
C PHE A 440 8.20 5.44 -23.54
N PHE A 441 8.03 4.41 -24.35
CA PHE A 441 8.71 3.14 -24.11
C PHE A 441 10.18 3.12 -24.48
N SER A 442 10.61 3.91 -25.50
CA SER A 442 12.03 3.99 -25.87
C SER A 442 12.83 4.91 -24.95
N ASP A 443 12.31 6.09 -24.65
CA ASP A 443 13.08 7.13 -23.97
C ASP A 443 12.82 7.16 -22.47
N PHE A 444 11.56 7.18 -22.03
CA PHE A 444 11.25 7.21 -20.61
C PHE A 444 11.48 5.84 -19.94
N CYS A 445 11.12 4.74 -20.59
CA CYS A 445 11.28 3.41 -20.01
C CYS A 445 12.67 2.84 -20.24
N ASP A 446 13.04 2.54 -21.48
CA ASP A 446 14.27 1.82 -21.78
C ASP A 446 15.54 2.63 -21.41
N LYS A 447 15.67 3.85 -21.94
CA LYS A 447 16.80 4.72 -21.56
C LYS A 447 16.72 5.15 -20.09
N GLY A 448 15.51 5.39 -19.56
CA GLY A 448 15.31 5.71 -18.16
C GLY A 448 15.82 4.62 -17.24
N TYR A 449 15.59 3.35 -17.55
CA TYR A 449 16.15 2.21 -16.81
C TYR A 449 17.70 2.25 -16.77
N GLU A 450 18.33 2.49 -17.90
CA GLU A 450 19.80 2.58 -17.97
C GLU A 450 20.34 3.75 -17.12
N ILE A 451 19.63 4.87 -17.06
CA ILE A 451 19.95 6.00 -16.18
C ILE A 451 19.84 5.60 -14.71
N VAL A 452 18.79 4.85 -14.31
CA VAL A 452 18.64 4.36 -12.93
C VAL A 452 19.80 3.43 -12.58
N ARG A 453 20.17 2.48 -13.47
CA ARG A 453 21.31 1.57 -13.25
C ARG A 453 22.65 2.33 -13.19
N HIS A 454 22.80 3.39 -13.97
CA HIS A 454 23.98 4.26 -13.90
C HIS A 454 24.10 4.90 -12.51
N TRP A 455 23.03 5.48 -11.98
CA TRP A 455 23.05 6.09 -10.65
C TRP A 455 23.19 5.07 -9.53
N ASP A 456 22.66 3.86 -9.69
CA ASP A 456 22.89 2.77 -8.74
C ASP A 456 24.38 2.49 -8.56
N ARG A 457 25.13 2.35 -9.66
CA ARG A 457 26.59 2.13 -9.61
C ARG A 457 27.32 3.30 -8.95
N ILE A 458 26.95 4.54 -9.27
CA ILE A 458 27.59 5.74 -8.70
C ILE A 458 27.31 5.83 -7.19
N TYR A 459 26.06 5.70 -6.77
CA TYR A 459 25.71 5.83 -5.36
C TYR A 459 26.23 4.65 -4.52
N SER A 460 26.20 3.43 -5.07
CA SER A 460 26.76 2.27 -4.39
C SER A 460 28.26 2.43 -4.12
N ARG A 461 29.02 2.92 -5.13
CA ARG A 461 30.45 3.21 -4.99
C ARG A 461 30.69 4.32 -3.97
N TRP A 462 29.94 5.42 -4.04
CA TRP A 462 30.09 6.52 -3.11
C TRP A 462 29.79 6.10 -1.66
N LEU A 463 28.70 5.35 -1.45
CA LEU A 463 28.25 4.93 -0.13
C LEU A 463 28.96 3.67 0.41
N GLY A 464 29.84 3.04 -0.40
CA GLY A 464 30.54 1.81 -0.01
C GLY A 464 29.62 0.62 0.24
N ILE A 465 28.54 0.48 -0.52
CA ILE A 465 27.52 -0.58 -0.38
C ILE A 465 27.33 -1.34 -1.71
N PRO A 466 26.75 -2.55 -1.68
CA PRO A 466 26.43 -3.30 -2.90
C PRO A 466 25.49 -2.52 -3.84
N THR A 467 25.61 -2.77 -5.15
CA THR A 467 24.59 -2.40 -6.12
C THR A 467 23.28 -3.11 -5.82
N SER A 468 22.17 -2.49 -6.16
CA SER A 468 20.84 -3.06 -5.95
C SER A 468 20.60 -4.25 -6.89
N ILE A 469 20.09 -5.36 -6.36
CA ILE A 469 19.79 -6.54 -7.19
C ILE A 469 18.76 -6.20 -8.28
N LYS A 470 17.73 -5.43 -7.92
CA LYS A 470 16.73 -4.86 -8.82
C LYS A 470 16.45 -3.41 -8.44
N VAL A 471 16.03 -2.57 -9.40
CA VAL A 471 15.94 -1.11 -9.21
C VAL A 471 14.61 -0.49 -9.62
N THR A 472 13.82 -1.13 -10.47
CA THR A 472 12.59 -0.58 -11.06
C THR A 472 11.39 -1.50 -10.87
N THR A 473 10.21 -0.90 -10.88
CA THR A 473 8.92 -1.61 -10.77
C THR A 473 7.78 -0.77 -11.35
N VAL A 474 6.58 -1.33 -11.40
CA VAL A 474 5.34 -0.57 -11.60
C VAL A 474 4.36 -0.95 -10.49
N LYS A 475 4.05 0.03 -9.65
CA LYS A 475 3.14 -0.11 -8.51
C LYS A 475 1.79 0.55 -8.79
N PRO A 476 0.64 -0.04 -8.40
CA PRO A 476 -0.65 0.65 -8.41
C PRO A 476 -0.74 1.61 -7.21
N SER A 477 -0.27 2.85 -7.38
CA SER A 477 -0.30 3.85 -6.30
C SER A 477 -1.69 4.45 -6.16
N GLY A 478 -2.37 4.19 -5.05
CA GLY A 478 -3.76 4.60 -4.85
C GLY A 478 -3.97 5.99 -4.22
N SER A 479 -2.93 6.58 -3.61
CA SER A 479 -3.10 7.85 -2.89
C SER A 479 -1.97 8.86 -3.15
N VAL A 480 -0.72 8.42 -3.26
CA VAL A 480 0.40 9.33 -3.60
C VAL A 480 0.26 9.86 -5.02
N SER A 481 -0.16 9.02 -5.97
CA SER A 481 -0.44 9.42 -7.35
C SER A 481 -1.48 10.55 -7.43
N LEU A 482 -2.49 10.55 -6.55
CA LEU A 482 -3.50 11.61 -6.51
C LEU A 482 -2.90 12.99 -6.20
N LEU A 483 -1.82 13.07 -5.42
CA LEU A 483 -1.16 14.35 -5.15
C LEU A 483 -0.60 14.98 -6.42
N ALA A 484 -0.08 14.14 -7.32
CA ALA A 484 0.56 14.52 -8.56
C ALA A 484 -0.41 14.57 -9.77
N GLY A 485 -1.68 14.27 -9.61
CA GLY A 485 -2.65 14.22 -10.70
C GLY A 485 -2.48 13.02 -11.63
N ALA A 486 -1.88 11.95 -11.13
CA ALA A 486 -1.59 10.75 -11.91
C ALA A 486 -2.56 9.61 -11.59
N THR A 487 -2.92 8.83 -12.61
CA THR A 487 -3.61 7.55 -12.42
C THR A 487 -2.69 6.54 -11.74
N PRO A 488 -3.25 5.57 -10.97
CA PRO A 488 -2.42 4.57 -10.28
C PRO A 488 -1.66 3.67 -11.27
N GLY A 489 -0.33 3.76 -11.27
CA GLY A 489 0.53 2.90 -12.10
C GLY A 489 0.14 2.88 -13.57
N VAL A 490 -0.18 1.70 -14.08
CA VAL A 490 -0.53 1.42 -15.48
C VAL A 490 -2.03 1.57 -15.76
N HIS A 491 -2.86 1.72 -14.72
CA HIS A 491 -4.32 1.68 -14.87
C HIS A 491 -4.86 2.89 -15.64
N CYS A 492 -5.90 2.63 -16.42
CA CYS A 492 -6.61 3.67 -17.15
C CYS A 492 -7.39 4.61 -16.22
N THR A 493 -7.71 5.79 -16.73
CA THR A 493 -8.62 6.74 -16.08
C THR A 493 -10.02 6.14 -15.99
N HIS A 494 -10.81 6.64 -15.06
CA HIS A 494 -12.21 6.21 -14.95
C HIS A 494 -13.05 6.71 -16.13
N SER A 495 -12.98 8.00 -16.41
CA SER A 495 -13.68 8.69 -17.51
C SER A 495 -13.07 10.08 -17.72
N PRO A 496 -13.40 10.83 -18.81
CA PRO A 496 -12.88 12.18 -19.02
C PRO A 496 -13.33 13.16 -17.92
N PHE A 497 -14.55 13.01 -17.44
CA PHE A 497 -15.12 13.77 -16.34
C PHE A 497 -15.76 12.81 -15.34
N TYR A 498 -15.45 13.00 -14.06
CA TYR A 498 -16.02 12.18 -12.99
C TYR A 498 -16.09 12.93 -11.66
N LEU A 499 -16.96 12.44 -10.79
CA LEU A 499 -17.00 12.86 -9.40
C LEU A 499 -16.23 11.85 -8.57
N ARG A 500 -15.17 12.33 -7.91
CA ARG A 500 -14.41 11.53 -6.94
C ARG A 500 -14.97 11.77 -5.55
N THR A 501 -15.48 10.73 -4.91
CA THR A 501 -16.02 10.86 -3.56
C THR A 501 -14.96 10.52 -2.52
N ILE A 502 -14.96 11.27 -1.41
CA ILE A 502 -14.18 10.98 -0.21
C ILE A 502 -15.12 10.89 0.99
N ARG A 503 -15.02 9.79 1.73
CA ARG A 503 -15.71 9.65 3.02
C ARG A 503 -14.84 10.21 4.14
N MET A 504 -15.44 10.98 5.04
CA MET A 504 -14.78 11.50 6.24
C MET A 504 -15.76 11.53 7.42
N SER A 505 -15.22 11.55 8.64
CA SER A 505 -16.06 11.73 9.82
C SER A 505 -16.80 13.07 9.76
N ALA A 506 -18.05 13.12 10.20
CA ALA A 506 -18.79 14.37 10.36
C ALA A 506 -18.16 15.31 11.41
N LEU A 507 -17.23 14.82 12.23
CA LEU A 507 -16.41 15.63 13.17
C LEU A 507 -15.05 16.06 12.58
N ASP A 508 -14.73 15.64 11.34
CA ASP A 508 -13.47 16.05 10.70
C ASP A 508 -13.43 17.57 10.55
N PRO A 509 -12.38 18.28 11.01
CA PRO A 509 -12.24 19.72 10.86
C PRO A 509 -12.32 20.22 9.41
N LEU A 510 -12.01 19.34 8.43
CA LEU A 510 -12.13 19.66 7.01
C LEU A 510 -13.58 19.75 6.53
N PHE A 511 -14.52 19.05 7.18
CA PHE A 511 -15.92 19.03 6.79
C PHE A 511 -16.53 20.43 6.69
N THR A 512 -16.42 21.22 7.74
CA THR A 512 -16.96 22.61 7.76
C THR A 512 -16.24 23.51 6.75
N LYS A 513 -14.93 23.30 6.53
CA LYS A 513 -14.16 24.09 5.55
C LYS A 513 -14.58 23.77 4.11
N LEU A 514 -14.84 22.51 3.82
CA LEU A 514 -15.32 22.08 2.51
C LEU A 514 -16.73 22.59 2.24
N LEU A 515 -17.62 22.58 3.24
CA LEU A 515 -18.93 23.21 3.11
C LEU A 515 -18.83 24.73 2.83
N ASN A 516 -17.94 25.44 3.55
CA ASN A 516 -17.69 26.88 3.32
C ASN A 516 -17.09 27.16 1.94
N SER A 517 -16.47 26.17 1.32
CA SER A 517 -15.92 26.23 -0.04
C SER A 517 -16.92 25.75 -1.12
N ASN A 518 -18.19 25.57 -0.74
CA ASN A 518 -19.31 25.16 -1.60
C ASN A 518 -19.18 23.75 -2.19
N TYR A 519 -18.41 22.85 -1.57
CA TYR A 519 -18.38 21.44 -1.99
C TYR A 519 -19.74 20.78 -1.73
N HIS A 520 -20.16 19.93 -2.65
CA HIS A 520 -21.32 19.07 -2.45
C HIS A 520 -20.97 17.98 -1.45
N ILE A 521 -21.73 17.87 -0.37
CA ILE A 521 -21.49 16.92 0.71
C ILE A 521 -22.81 16.27 1.11
N GLU A 522 -22.81 14.95 1.21
CA GLU A 522 -23.96 14.16 1.63
C GLU A 522 -23.65 13.40 2.94
N SER A 523 -24.67 13.06 3.70
CA SER A 523 -24.53 12.04 4.73
C SER A 523 -24.30 10.66 4.10
N SER A 524 -23.59 9.77 4.78
CA SER A 524 -23.37 8.42 4.26
C SER A 524 -24.65 7.60 4.28
N ILE A 525 -25.00 6.99 3.14
CA ILE A 525 -26.16 6.08 3.03
C ILE A 525 -26.00 4.81 3.90
N THR A 526 -24.76 4.43 4.23
CA THR A 526 -24.46 3.26 5.09
C THR A 526 -24.65 3.55 6.57
N ASP A 527 -24.79 4.81 6.96
CA ASP A 527 -24.89 5.24 8.37
C ASP A 527 -26.32 5.65 8.77
N LYS A 528 -27.32 5.10 8.10
CA LYS A 528 -28.74 5.43 8.31
C LYS A 528 -29.16 5.31 9.78
N ASP A 529 -28.77 4.22 10.43
CA ASP A 529 -29.14 3.99 11.83
C ASP A 529 -28.50 5.04 12.78
N LYS A 530 -27.27 5.46 12.50
CA LYS A 530 -26.57 6.52 13.24
C LYS A 530 -27.25 7.88 13.05
N MET A 531 -27.76 8.16 11.85
CA MET A 531 -28.50 9.39 11.57
C MET A 531 -29.80 9.42 12.36
N ILE A 532 -30.56 8.33 12.34
CA ILE A 532 -31.80 8.21 13.13
C ILE A 532 -31.50 8.39 14.63
N ALA A 533 -30.47 7.75 15.15
CA ALA A 533 -30.04 7.88 16.53
C ALA A 533 -29.58 9.32 16.89
N ALA A 534 -29.11 10.08 15.89
CA ALA A 534 -28.78 11.49 16.04
C ALA A 534 -29.99 12.43 15.96
N GLY A 535 -31.17 11.92 15.61
CA GLY A 535 -32.43 12.68 15.53
C GLY A 535 -32.78 13.19 14.13
N PHE A 536 -32.21 12.61 13.08
CA PHE A 536 -32.60 12.83 11.68
C PHE A 536 -33.72 11.88 11.27
N GLU A 537 -34.50 12.29 10.29
CA GLU A 537 -35.51 11.42 9.69
C GLU A 537 -34.86 10.38 8.75
N PRO A 538 -35.38 9.15 8.65
CA PRO A 538 -34.79 8.06 7.84
C PRO A 538 -34.54 8.42 6.37
N GLN A 539 -35.34 9.32 5.78
CA GLN A 539 -35.21 9.78 4.40
C GLN A 539 -34.14 10.83 4.19
N GLU A 540 -33.50 11.32 5.26
CA GLU A 540 -32.40 12.30 5.17
C GLU A 540 -31.03 11.61 4.95
N ALA A 541 -30.94 10.28 5.14
CA ALA A 541 -29.74 9.53 4.84
C ALA A 541 -29.40 9.59 3.33
N GLY A 542 -28.16 9.92 3.01
CA GLY A 542 -27.70 10.10 1.63
C GLY A 542 -28.06 11.43 1.00
N LYS A 543 -28.68 12.35 1.73
CA LYS A 543 -29.03 13.68 1.22
C LYS A 543 -27.95 14.72 1.47
N PRO A 544 -27.92 15.80 0.64
CA PRO A 544 -26.96 16.89 0.79
C PRO A 544 -27.10 17.62 2.13
N ILE A 545 -25.95 17.85 2.76
CA ILE A 545 -25.83 18.71 3.93
C ILE A 545 -25.44 20.10 3.45
N LYS A 546 -26.32 21.09 3.67
CA LYS A 546 -26.10 22.48 3.24
C LYS A 546 -25.53 23.34 4.36
N LEU A 547 -24.66 24.28 4.02
CA LEU A 547 -24.06 25.22 4.98
C LEU A 547 -25.12 26.01 5.73
N ASP A 548 -26.14 26.49 5.04
CA ASP A 548 -27.21 27.24 5.65
C ASP A 548 -28.03 26.44 6.67
N ALA A 549 -28.16 25.13 6.47
CA ALA A 549 -28.77 24.25 7.44
C ALA A 549 -27.99 24.19 8.76
N LEU A 550 -26.66 24.30 8.72
CA LEU A 550 -25.81 24.30 9.91
C LEU A 550 -25.89 25.63 10.71
N LYS A 551 -26.44 26.69 10.14
CA LYS A 551 -26.77 27.94 10.88
C LYS A 551 -27.91 27.72 11.89
N ASN A 552 -28.75 26.72 11.65
CA ASN A 552 -29.77 26.28 12.59
C ASN A 552 -29.09 25.45 13.71
N LYS A 553 -29.19 25.92 14.95
CA LYS A 553 -28.57 25.26 16.14
C LYS A 553 -29.03 23.82 16.31
N GLU A 554 -30.28 23.51 16.02
CA GLU A 554 -30.82 22.15 16.14
C GLU A 554 -30.16 21.21 15.14
N VAL A 555 -30.06 21.61 13.86
CA VAL A 555 -29.39 20.84 12.81
C VAL A 555 -27.90 20.65 13.12
N ALA A 556 -27.23 21.73 13.54
CA ALA A 556 -25.81 21.65 13.93
C ALA A 556 -25.60 20.67 15.10
N THR A 557 -26.52 20.65 16.07
CA THR A 557 -26.48 19.68 17.17
C THR A 557 -26.68 18.24 16.71
N LYS A 558 -27.64 18.00 15.80
CA LYS A 558 -27.88 16.68 15.20
C LYS A 558 -26.65 16.19 14.40
N VAL A 559 -26.03 17.07 13.58
CA VAL A 559 -24.80 16.72 12.82
C VAL A 559 -23.65 16.40 13.74
N LYS A 560 -23.47 17.16 14.84
CA LYS A 560 -22.44 16.89 15.85
C LYS A 560 -22.68 15.53 16.50
N LYS A 561 -23.89 15.25 16.95
CA LYS A 561 -24.27 13.96 17.54
C LYS A 561 -24.08 12.79 16.57
N TYR A 562 -24.43 12.98 15.30
CA TYR A 562 -24.15 12.02 14.23
C TYR A 562 -22.68 11.68 14.14
N GLY A 563 -21.82 12.70 14.14
CA GLY A 563 -20.35 12.50 14.17
C GLY A 563 -19.85 11.79 15.44
N GLU A 564 -20.40 12.14 16.62
CA GLU A 564 -20.09 11.47 17.90
C GLU A 564 -20.46 9.99 17.90
N LEU A 565 -21.49 9.60 17.16
CA LEU A 565 -21.90 8.22 16.91
C LEU A 565 -21.05 7.53 15.82
N GLY A 566 -19.98 8.16 15.35
CA GLY A 566 -19.13 7.65 14.27
C GLY A 566 -19.75 7.79 12.87
N GLY A 567 -20.66 8.75 12.68
CA GLY A 567 -21.27 9.04 11.38
C GLY A 567 -20.27 9.67 10.40
N SER A 568 -20.44 9.35 9.12
CA SER A 568 -19.57 9.78 8.03
C SER A 568 -20.33 10.65 7.02
N VAL A 569 -19.61 11.60 6.44
CA VAL A 569 -20.07 12.39 5.29
C VAL A 569 -19.28 12.03 4.04
N VAL A 570 -19.92 12.17 2.89
CA VAL A 570 -19.35 11.91 1.56
C VAL A 570 -19.22 13.22 0.82
N VAL A 571 -17.99 13.59 0.48
CA VAL A 571 -17.66 14.83 -0.24
C VAL A 571 -17.39 14.50 -1.70
N TYR A 572 -17.96 15.27 -2.61
CA TYR A 572 -17.84 15.10 -4.06
C TYR A 572 -16.85 16.10 -4.64
N PHE A 573 -15.79 15.60 -5.26
CA PHE A 573 -14.77 16.39 -5.94
C PHE A 573 -14.96 16.23 -7.46
N PRO A 574 -15.32 17.29 -8.20
CA PRO A 574 -15.36 17.23 -9.65
C PRO A 574 -13.93 17.16 -10.21
N VAL A 575 -13.67 16.14 -11.01
CA VAL A 575 -12.35 15.91 -11.65
C VAL A 575 -12.52 15.91 -13.17
N LYS A 576 -11.65 16.67 -13.83
CA LYS A 576 -11.44 16.65 -15.27
C LYS A 576 -10.06 16.06 -15.53
N GLU A 577 -10.00 14.93 -16.24
CA GLU A 577 -8.74 14.30 -16.58
C GLU A 577 -7.99 15.08 -17.66
N GLN A 578 -6.74 15.38 -17.37
CA GLN A 578 -5.80 15.89 -18.36
C GLN A 578 -5.12 14.72 -19.07
N ASN A 579 -4.88 14.84 -20.37
CA ASN A 579 -4.28 13.77 -21.18
C ASN A 579 -5.11 12.47 -21.17
N PHE A 580 -6.44 12.59 -21.19
CA PHE A 580 -7.32 11.44 -21.30
C PHE A 580 -7.10 10.68 -22.62
N THR A 581 -7.06 9.36 -22.54
CA THR A 581 -6.96 8.45 -23.71
C THR A 581 -8.20 7.61 -23.86
N LYS A 582 -8.32 6.62 -23.01
CA LYS A 582 -9.45 5.68 -22.93
C LYS A 582 -9.83 5.48 -21.47
N SER A 583 -11.11 5.29 -21.22
CA SER A 583 -11.61 4.85 -19.92
C SER A 583 -11.31 3.35 -19.72
N LYS A 584 -11.42 2.92 -18.47
CA LYS A 584 -11.35 1.48 -18.14
C LYS A 584 -12.41 0.63 -18.86
N PHE A 585 -13.49 1.25 -19.36
CA PHE A 585 -14.57 0.58 -20.10
C PHE A 585 -14.29 0.46 -21.60
N GLU A 586 -13.36 1.25 -22.12
CA GLU A 586 -13.03 1.29 -23.55
C GLU A 586 -11.80 0.46 -23.90
N ILE A 587 -10.85 0.35 -22.96
CA ILE A 587 -9.63 -0.41 -23.17
C ILE A 587 -9.93 -1.92 -23.19
N SER A 588 -9.36 -2.66 -24.15
CA SER A 588 -9.52 -4.10 -24.23
C SER A 588 -8.56 -4.85 -23.30
N LEU A 589 -8.87 -6.13 -23.02
CA LEU A 589 -7.99 -7.10 -22.36
C LEU A 589 -6.58 -7.10 -22.98
N TRP A 590 -6.50 -7.22 -24.30
CA TRP A 590 -5.24 -7.34 -25.03
C TRP A 590 -4.41 -6.05 -25.04
N GLU A 591 -5.05 -4.89 -25.09
CA GLU A 591 -4.34 -3.60 -24.98
C GLU A 591 -3.68 -3.44 -23.60
N GLN A 592 -4.38 -3.83 -22.53
CA GLN A 592 -3.83 -3.80 -21.17
C GLN A 592 -2.63 -4.74 -21.04
N LEU A 593 -2.72 -5.94 -21.58
CA LEU A 593 -1.64 -6.94 -21.59
C LEU A 593 -0.44 -6.48 -22.42
N CYS A 594 -0.66 -5.85 -23.56
CA CYS A 594 0.40 -5.29 -24.39
C CYS A 594 1.22 -4.23 -23.62
N ILE A 595 0.55 -3.32 -22.95
CA ILE A 595 1.21 -2.28 -22.14
C ILE A 595 1.99 -2.91 -20.97
N ALA A 596 1.40 -3.90 -20.28
CA ALA A 596 2.07 -4.61 -19.19
C ALA A 596 3.34 -5.33 -19.67
N ARG A 597 3.28 -5.98 -20.83
CA ARG A 597 4.43 -6.65 -21.47
C ARG A 597 5.54 -5.64 -21.81
N GLU A 598 5.22 -4.52 -22.45
CA GLU A 598 6.18 -3.49 -22.80
C GLU A 598 6.88 -2.90 -21.54
N LEU A 599 6.13 -2.69 -20.46
CA LEU A 599 6.68 -2.24 -19.19
C LEU A 599 7.60 -3.30 -18.55
N GLN A 600 7.22 -4.58 -18.59
CA GLN A 600 8.04 -5.68 -18.05
C GLN A 600 9.30 -5.90 -18.89
N ASP A 601 9.23 -5.61 -20.19
CA ASP A 601 10.33 -5.74 -21.12
C ASP A 601 11.32 -4.56 -21.03
N LYS A 602 10.82 -3.34 -20.93
CA LYS A 602 11.66 -2.12 -21.09
C LYS A 602 11.95 -1.36 -19.81
N TRP A 603 11.09 -1.48 -18.78
CA TRP A 603 11.24 -0.71 -17.56
C TRP A 603 11.46 -1.59 -16.32
N SER A 604 10.53 -2.49 -16.00
CA SER A 604 10.52 -3.14 -14.70
C SER A 604 11.44 -4.36 -14.65
N ASP A 605 12.48 -4.30 -13.83
CA ASP A 605 13.29 -5.48 -13.50
C ASP A 605 12.77 -6.25 -12.28
N ASN A 606 11.95 -5.64 -11.40
CA ASN A 606 11.09 -6.38 -10.48
C ASN A 606 9.87 -6.91 -11.23
N SER A 607 8.68 -6.39 -10.99
CA SER A 607 7.46 -6.81 -11.66
C SER A 607 6.58 -5.62 -12.03
N VAL A 608 5.67 -5.83 -12.96
CA VAL A 608 4.59 -4.89 -13.29
C VAL A 608 3.32 -5.38 -12.62
N SER A 609 2.86 -4.64 -11.59
CA SER A 609 1.58 -4.93 -10.97
C SER A 609 0.45 -4.34 -11.80
N ILE A 610 -0.39 -5.21 -12.32
CA ILE A 610 -1.59 -4.85 -13.08
C ILE A 610 -2.75 -5.75 -12.69
N THR A 611 -3.93 -5.16 -12.55
CA THR A 611 -5.20 -5.88 -12.56
C THR A 611 -5.86 -5.63 -13.91
N VAL A 612 -5.81 -6.61 -14.77
CA VAL A 612 -6.38 -6.55 -16.11
C VAL A 612 -7.89 -6.73 -16.01
N THR A 613 -8.63 -5.72 -16.40
CA THR A 613 -10.09 -5.82 -16.45
C THR A 613 -10.54 -6.45 -17.75
N PHE A 614 -11.57 -7.29 -17.71
CA PHE A 614 -12.13 -7.94 -18.90
C PHE A 614 -13.66 -7.86 -18.90
N LYS A 615 -14.20 -7.69 -20.11
CA LYS A 615 -15.65 -7.67 -20.35
C LYS A 615 -16.18 -9.11 -20.47
N PRO A 616 -17.49 -9.34 -20.29
CA PRO A 616 -18.07 -10.67 -20.43
C PRO A 616 -17.74 -11.37 -21.75
N GLU A 617 -17.71 -10.64 -22.86
CA GLU A 617 -17.36 -11.16 -24.18
C GLU A 617 -15.89 -11.52 -24.34
N GLU A 618 -14.99 -10.96 -23.53
CA GLU A 618 -13.54 -11.24 -23.53
C GLU A 618 -13.17 -12.45 -22.66
N PHE A 619 -14.11 -12.99 -21.88
CA PHE A 619 -13.84 -14.15 -21.02
C PHE A 619 -13.30 -15.35 -21.78
N LYS A 620 -13.78 -15.61 -22.99
CA LYS A 620 -13.31 -16.69 -23.88
C LYS A 620 -11.81 -16.60 -24.19
N ASP A 621 -11.23 -15.42 -24.13
CA ASP A 621 -9.83 -15.15 -24.46
C ASP A 621 -8.89 -15.29 -23.25
N LEU A 622 -9.42 -15.36 -22.01
CA LEU A 622 -8.62 -15.37 -20.79
C LEU A 622 -7.58 -16.49 -20.75
N LYS A 623 -7.96 -17.72 -21.07
CA LYS A 623 -7.03 -18.86 -21.07
C LYS A 623 -5.87 -18.62 -22.03
N SER A 624 -6.18 -18.25 -23.27
CA SER A 624 -5.17 -17.98 -24.30
C SER A 624 -4.30 -16.76 -23.94
N ALA A 625 -4.88 -15.76 -23.29
CA ALA A 625 -4.16 -14.59 -22.82
C ALA A 625 -3.15 -14.95 -21.72
N ILE A 626 -3.54 -15.80 -20.77
CA ILE A 626 -2.64 -16.30 -19.70
C ILE A 626 -1.51 -17.13 -20.33
N GLU A 627 -1.84 -18.12 -21.16
CA GLU A 627 -0.86 -18.99 -21.82
C GLU A 627 0.15 -18.19 -22.66
N TYR A 628 -0.32 -17.19 -23.40
CA TYR A 628 0.55 -16.32 -24.20
C TYR A 628 1.45 -15.45 -23.31
N MET A 629 0.88 -14.82 -22.26
CA MET A 629 1.61 -13.89 -21.42
C MET A 629 2.57 -14.56 -20.44
N ALA A 630 2.39 -15.84 -20.12
CA ALA A 630 3.19 -16.59 -19.14
C ALA A 630 4.70 -16.50 -19.39
N SER A 631 5.14 -16.38 -20.65
CA SER A 631 6.55 -16.25 -21.01
C SER A 631 7.10 -14.81 -20.99
N TYR A 632 6.26 -13.80 -20.75
CA TYR A 632 6.64 -12.38 -20.91
C TYR A 632 6.45 -11.52 -19.68
N ILE A 633 5.83 -12.06 -18.63
CA ILE A 633 5.52 -11.31 -17.40
C ILE A 633 5.86 -12.12 -16.16
N LYS A 634 5.79 -11.48 -14.99
CA LYS A 634 6.11 -12.10 -13.70
C LYS A 634 4.88 -12.25 -12.81
N THR A 635 3.93 -11.34 -12.91
CA THR A 635 2.66 -11.41 -12.18
C THR A 635 1.51 -10.99 -13.07
N LEU A 636 0.33 -11.56 -12.85
CA LEU A 636 -0.87 -11.23 -13.60
C LEU A 636 -2.11 -11.44 -12.73
N SER A 637 -2.95 -10.41 -12.68
CA SER A 637 -4.24 -10.47 -12.01
C SER A 637 -5.34 -10.03 -12.96
N PHE A 638 -6.54 -10.59 -12.79
CA PHE A 638 -7.70 -10.26 -13.60
C PHE A 638 -8.87 -9.85 -12.72
N LEU A 639 -9.76 -9.05 -13.26
CA LEU A 639 -11.01 -8.67 -12.61
C LEU A 639 -12.13 -8.55 -13.65
N PRO A 640 -13.27 -9.23 -13.46
CA PRO A 640 -14.44 -8.97 -14.28
C PRO A 640 -14.82 -7.48 -14.23
N LEU A 641 -15.03 -6.88 -15.39
CA LEU A 641 -15.46 -5.49 -15.48
C LEU A 641 -16.97 -5.43 -15.30
N GLU A 642 -17.40 -5.03 -14.11
CA GLU A 642 -18.80 -4.81 -13.82
C GLU A 642 -19.10 -3.31 -13.73
N ASP A 643 -20.21 -2.89 -14.29
CA ASP A 643 -20.70 -1.52 -14.18
C ASP A 643 -21.46 -1.35 -12.87
N HIS A 644 -20.71 -1.13 -11.79
CA HIS A 644 -21.29 -0.90 -10.46
C HIS A 644 -21.71 0.55 -10.28
N ASN A 645 -22.90 0.88 -10.75
CA ASN A 645 -23.56 2.16 -10.46
C ASN A 645 -24.28 2.11 -9.10
N TYR A 646 -23.50 1.99 -8.00
CA TYR A 646 -24.08 2.14 -6.67
C TYR A 646 -23.95 3.58 -6.16
N LEU A 647 -24.92 3.99 -5.34
CA LEU A 647 -24.95 5.34 -4.75
C LEU A 647 -23.71 5.61 -3.91
N GLN A 648 -23.14 6.80 -4.03
CA GLN A 648 -21.93 7.23 -3.34
C GLN A 648 -20.68 6.36 -3.67
N ALA A 649 -20.61 5.79 -4.89
CA ALA A 649 -19.43 5.08 -5.38
C ALA A 649 -18.19 5.99 -5.33
N PRO A 650 -16.97 5.43 -5.11
CA PRO A 650 -15.73 6.22 -5.07
C PRO A 650 -15.45 7.00 -6.35
N TYR A 651 -15.88 6.50 -7.49
CA TYR A 651 -15.80 7.14 -8.80
C TYR A 651 -17.16 7.07 -9.46
N GLN A 652 -17.67 8.21 -9.94
CA GLN A 652 -18.94 8.30 -10.63
C GLN A 652 -18.71 9.05 -11.93
N THR A 653 -18.87 8.37 -13.07
CA THR A 653 -18.81 9.01 -14.39
C THR A 653 -19.88 10.11 -14.46
N CYS A 654 -19.53 11.26 -15.01
CA CYS A 654 -20.46 12.34 -15.27
C CYS A 654 -20.17 12.98 -16.63
N SER A 655 -21.17 13.67 -17.17
CA SER A 655 -21.01 14.52 -18.34
C SER A 655 -20.20 15.78 -17.99
N GLU A 656 -19.67 16.47 -19.00
CA GLU A 656 -19.03 17.78 -18.80
C GLU A 656 -19.98 18.80 -18.17
N LEU A 657 -21.27 18.76 -18.52
CA LEU A 657 -22.29 19.64 -17.95
C LEU A 657 -22.47 19.38 -16.45
N GLU A 658 -22.59 18.13 -16.06
CA GLU A 658 -22.69 17.75 -14.65
C GLU A 658 -21.41 18.07 -13.88
N HIS A 659 -20.23 17.76 -14.44
CA HIS A 659 -18.95 18.17 -13.85
C HIS A 659 -18.94 19.68 -13.58
N ASN A 660 -19.31 20.49 -14.57
CA ASN A 660 -19.33 21.95 -14.45
C ASN A 660 -20.37 22.43 -13.42
N ALA A 661 -21.49 21.73 -13.27
CA ALA A 661 -22.49 22.04 -12.23
C ALA A 661 -21.93 21.87 -10.81
N TYR A 662 -21.05 20.85 -10.59
CA TYR A 662 -20.36 20.69 -9.33
C TYR A 662 -19.14 21.62 -9.18
N ALA A 663 -18.46 21.95 -10.27
CA ALA A 663 -17.25 22.79 -10.24
C ALA A 663 -17.57 24.29 -10.15
N ASN A 664 -18.69 24.74 -10.74
CA ASN A 664 -19.10 26.12 -10.73
C ASN A 664 -19.48 26.57 -9.32
N GLY A 665 -18.93 27.70 -8.91
CA GLY A 665 -19.16 28.25 -7.57
C GLY A 665 -18.31 27.68 -6.46
N LEU A 666 -17.39 26.76 -6.75
CA LEU A 666 -16.41 26.33 -5.77
C LEU A 666 -15.47 27.50 -5.40
N ILE A 667 -15.30 27.71 -4.12
CA ILE A 667 -14.35 28.67 -3.58
C ILE A 667 -13.05 27.90 -3.26
N LYS A 668 -11.91 28.42 -3.73
CA LYS A 668 -10.60 27.79 -3.49
C LYS A 668 -10.42 27.52 -1.99
N LEU A 669 -10.14 26.27 -1.68
CA LEU A 669 -10.01 25.80 -0.31
C LEU A 669 -8.78 26.45 0.36
N ARG A 670 -9.00 27.24 1.40
CA ARG A 670 -7.96 27.82 2.24
C ARG A 670 -7.91 27.07 3.56
N LEU A 671 -7.09 26.06 3.61
CA LEU A 671 -6.86 25.27 4.82
C LEU A 671 -5.74 25.91 5.66
N GLY A 672 -5.84 27.20 6.04
CA GLY A 672 -4.93 27.79 7.05
C GLY A 672 -4.81 26.86 8.26
N ALA A 673 -3.84 27.07 9.16
CA ALA A 673 -3.52 26.17 10.30
C ALA A 673 -4.76 25.45 10.86
N VAL A 674 -4.95 24.21 10.44
CA VAL A 674 -6.02 23.33 10.96
C VAL A 674 -5.50 22.82 12.29
N LYS A 675 -6.09 23.23 13.40
CA LYS A 675 -5.87 22.54 14.67
C LYS A 675 -6.37 21.10 14.47
N GLY A 676 -5.45 20.15 14.55
CA GLY A 676 -5.76 18.75 14.28
C GLY A 676 -6.88 18.25 15.19
N GLY A 677 -7.97 17.78 14.60
CA GLY A 677 -8.86 16.85 15.28
C GLY A 677 -8.11 15.55 15.50
N LYS A 678 -8.44 14.82 16.56
CA LYS A 678 -7.91 13.47 16.81
C LYS A 678 -8.05 12.65 15.53
N GLU A 679 -6.94 12.06 15.07
CA GLU A 679 -6.94 11.20 13.89
C GLU A 679 -7.94 10.04 14.10
N THR A 680 -9.12 10.20 13.55
CA THR A 680 -10.05 9.08 13.33
C THR A 680 -9.66 8.49 11.98
N GLY A 681 -9.08 7.30 12.01
CA GLY A 681 -8.66 6.58 10.83
C GLY A 681 -9.80 6.46 9.81
N SER A 682 -9.60 7.06 8.64
CA SER A 682 -10.54 6.89 7.54
C SER A 682 -10.21 5.62 6.78
N LYS A 683 -11.21 4.76 6.65
CA LYS A 683 -11.19 3.65 5.70
C LYS A 683 -11.15 4.20 4.27
N PHE A 684 -10.19 3.77 3.48
CA PHE A 684 -10.23 3.78 2.01
C PHE A 684 -10.53 2.39 1.51
#